data_afeb6711eb2756e93bb37af1f8833727
#
_entry.id   afeb6711eb2756e93bb37af1f8833727
#
_cell.length_a   1.000
_cell.length_b   1.000
_cell.length_c   1.000
_cell.angle_alpha   90.00
_cell.angle_beta   90.00
_cell.angle_gamma   90.00
#
_symmetry.space_group_name_H-M   'P 1'
#
loop_
_entity.id
_entity.type
_entity.pdbx_description
1 polymer ?
#
loop_
_entity_poly.entity_id
_entity_poly.type
_entity_poly.pdbx_seq_one_letter_code
_entity_poly.pdbx_strand_id
1 'polypeptide(L)'
;MKKLFTLLFAWTAFFTFTHAQEVRTYDGSNNNLANPKWGATFTELVRIAPAAYADKIAAPAGAQRQNPRKISNALFSQPTGIPDQMGLSDFVWAFGQFIDHDITLTESGRDEPAMIEVNFPDQQFNPDGTRNVMIPMFRNKVMEGTGTSEDNPREHFNEITAWLDGSAVYGSDAFRATWLRSLQDGKLKVSSGNLLPFDTQTGELNAPADPDAPHMGDDVGLSERLFVAGDPRANENVILASYHTLFVREHNRICDELILQHPEWEDEQLYQHARKIVGGIIQRITFDEWLPVMGIDLAPYAGYNPEANPSIINGFSAAAFRLGHTLLSGDILVMDEEGNERLEGAMRLRDVFFNPISLIDNGGIDPFFRGMGAQMQQRFDAKIVDDIRSFLFGAPGAGGLDLAAININRGRERGIADFNSYRAALGLEKYTNFRQICEEVDALEALQSNYSSVDDIDAWVGMLAEEPNEGNLFGETVSAFMKLQFELIRDGDRFYYEIDPTLSEAEKTAIRSTTMRDVLMRNTNIHIMQDNVFKAKHPTSICGFYGESARLQGIVTNEFGSIVLNVEVEVNDEQNRTLSSAISDGTFSVDDIATCEEVSMKLAKNDSYDNGITTLDMVLILKHILNIDAFDTPYKIIAADVNNSKSVSASDLVAIRKLILGTETNFPNETPSWRFINADYNFLDDNPLDEELPEVFRFNLNKDSDVNFVAVKMGDVNGTADHTTAVGGNEFAAFGESRSANKLTFHTADMAVEAGNTYSIPFSAASKALLVGYQFTMMYDEAALTFEGLGKSTTLKNGNTSLQKNQLRVSWNHFEGVAANDLDFELNFTAQQNGLLSDFLTINSRPVKAEAYDENLDVMPISLDFSPAEAATFQLLQNQPNPFDKVTNIGFSLPESSSVELSIYDAAGKELQLIEGDYDQGFHNISINAADLRTSGVLYYELKTDFGNLTKKMVVKTE
;
A
#
# COMPACT_ATOMS: atom_id res chain seq x y z
N MET A 1 -78.19 -73.88 27.71
CA MET A 1 -76.90 -74.04 27.07
C MET A 1 -76.79 -73.15 25.91
N LYS A 2 -76.27 -71.89 26.17
CA LYS A 2 -75.85 -71.01 25.08
C LYS A 2 -74.68 -70.12 25.73
N LYS A 3 -73.48 -70.39 25.28
CA LYS A 3 -72.31 -69.60 25.69
C LYS A 3 -72.30 -68.25 24.88
N LEU A 4 -72.34 -67.16 25.58
CA LEU A 4 -72.24 -65.88 24.99
C LEU A 4 -70.73 -65.55 25.00
N PHE A 5 -70.15 -65.37 23.83
CA PHE A 5 -68.79 -64.84 23.68
C PHE A 5 -68.90 -63.30 23.54
N THR A 6 -68.36 -62.58 24.52
CA THR A 6 -68.25 -61.15 24.50
C THR A 6 -66.82 -60.81 24.00
N LEU A 7 -66.72 -60.24 22.80
CA LEU A 7 -65.49 -59.70 22.25
C LEU A 7 -65.28 -58.27 22.83
N LEU A 8 -64.23 -58.10 23.64
CA LEU A 8 -63.76 -56.81 24.10
C LEU A 8 -62.83 -56.21 22.98
N PHE A 9 -63.33 -55.19 22.30
CA PHE A 9 -62.47 -54.37 21.44
C PHE A 9 -61.80 -53.34 22.37
N ALA A 10 -60.47 -53.49 22.65
CA ALA A 10 -59.67 -52.45 23.25
C ALA A 10 -59.28 -51.40 22.15
N TRP A 11 -59.90 -50.24 22.21
CA TRP A 11 -59.50 -49.06 21.46
C TRP A 11 -58.28 -48.49 22.21
N THR A 12 -57.07 -48.78 21.74
CA THR A 12 -55.88 -48.01 22.08
C THR A 12 -55.93 -46.71 21.27
N ALA A 13 -56.46 -45.71 21.91
CA ALA A 13 -56.30 -44.35 21.42
C ALA A 13 -54.78 -43.96 21.57
N PHE A 14 -54.06 -44.00 20.50
CA PHE A 14 -52.77 -43.31 20.42
C PHE A 14 -53.05 -41.82 20.53
N PHE A 15 -52.86 -41.24 21.72
CA PHE A 15 -52.65 -39.81 21.88
C PHE A 15 -51.24 -39.54 21.36
N THR A 16 -51.13 -39.15 20.11
CA THR A 16 -50.00 -38.38 19.67
C THR A 16 -50.06 -37.08 20.46
N PHE A 17 -49.23 -36.95 21.51
CA PHE A 17 -48.89 -35.67 22.03
C PHE A 17 -48.12 -34.96 20.94
N THR A 18 -48.82 -34.16 20.15
CA THR A 18 -48.15 -33.06 19.45
C THR A 18 -47.62 -32.16 20.55
N HIS A 19 -46.33 -32.27 20.87
CA HIS A 19 -45.67 -31.23 21.62
C HIS A 19 -45.88 -29.94 20.80
N ALA A 20 -46.73 -29.06 21.30
CA ALA A 20 -46.80 -27.70 20.81
C ALA A 20 -45.37 -27.18 20.88
N GLN A 21 -44.85 -26.73 19.76
CA GLN A 21 -43.49 -26.18 19.67
C GLN A 21 -43.39 -25.02 20.67
N GLU A 22 -42.53 -25.17 21.67
CA GLU A 22 -42.36 -24.11 22.66
C GLU A 22 -41.72 -22.91 21.98
N VAL A 23 -42.35 -21.73 22.05
CA VAL A 23 -41.92 -20.49 21.43
C VAL A 23 -41.69 -19.43 22.50
N ARG A 24 -40.77 -18.50 22.23
CA ARG A 24 -40.57 -17.33 23.04
C ARG A 24 -41.83 -16.47 23.07
N THR A 25 -42.21 -16.00 24.25
CA THR A 25 -43.22 -14.96 24.36
C THR A 25 -42.71 -13.65 23.72
N TYR A 26 -43.61 -12.76 23.32
CA TYR A 26 -43.18 -11.44 22.79
C TYR A 26 -42.65 -10.53 23.90
N ASP A 27 -43.15 -10.68 25.09
CA ASP A 27 -42.76 -9.88 26.29
C ASP A 27 -41.52 -10.43 27.01
N GLY A 28 -40.87 -11.46 26.50
CA GLY A 28 -39.70 -12.11 27.09
C GLY A 28 -39.92 -12.88 28.36
N SER A 29 -41.20 -12.98 28.86
CA SER A 29 -41.53 -13.71 30.08
C SER A 29 -41.38 -15.23 29.89
N ASN A 30 -41.23 -15.95 31.02
CA ASN A 30 -41.09 -17.41 31.06
C ASN A 30 -39.89 -18.00 30.32
N ASN A 31 -38.91 -17.19 29.91
CA ASN A 31 -37.65 -17.72 29.40
C ASN A 31 -36.89 -18.43 30.53
N ASN A 32 -36.73 -17.81 31.69
CA ASN A 32 -36.28 -18.48 32.89
C ASN A 32 -37.48 -19.03 33.67
N LEU A 33 -37.55 -20.34 33.80
CA LEU A 33 -38.73 -21.00 34.46
C LEU A 33 -38.76 -20.79 35.97
N ALA A 34 -37.61 -20.60 36.63
CA ALA A 34 -37.54 -20.36 38.08
C ALA A 34 -37.85 -18.88 38.40
N ASN A 35 -37.46 -17.98 37.50
CA ASN A 35 -37.66 -16.52 37.63
C ASN A 35 -38.35 -16.00 36.38
N PRO A 36 -39.67 -16.22 36.19
CA PRO A 36 -40.36 -15.97 34.91
C PRO A 36 -40.34 -14.53 34.40
N LYS A 37 -40.02 -13.58 35.24
CA LYS A 37 -39.94 -12.14 34.90
C LYS A 37 -38.54 -11.65 34.52
N TRP A 38 -37.49 -12.45 34.77
CA TRP A 38 -36.16 -12.04 34.38
C TRP A 38 -36.06 -11.85 32.88
N GLY A 39 -35.57 -10.68 32.48
CA GLY A 39 -35.48 -10.30 31.09
C GLY A 39 -36.81 -9.96 30.38
N ALA A 40 -37.93 -9.99 31.10
CA ALA A 40 -39.23 -9.61 30.54
C ALA A 40 -39.42 -8.08 30.49
N THR A 41 -40.34 -7.62 29.66
CA THR A 41 -40.73 -6.20 29.58
C THR A 41 -41.22 -5.69 30.95
N PHE A 42 -40.99 -4.42 31.18
CA PHE A 42 -41.39 -3.69 32.44
C PHE A 42 -40.76 -4.29 33.73
N THR A 43 -39.62 -5.00 33.57
CA THR A 43 -38.81 -5.42 34.70
C THR A 43 -37.79 -4.37 35.09
N GLU A 44 -37.46 -4.32 36.41
CA GLU A 44 -36.51 -3.35 36.96
C GLU A 44 -35.11 -3.48 36.31
N LEU A 45 -34.50 -2.33 36.07
CA LEU A 45 -33.09 -2.27 35.69
C LEU A 45 -32.21 -2.59 36.91
N VAL A 46 -31.32 -3.57 36.77
CA VAL A 46 -30.49 -4.11 37.87
C VAL A 46 -29.40 -3.10 38.22
N ARG A 47 -29.14 -2.90 39.54
CA ARG A 47 -27.98 -2.12 40.02
C ARG A 47 -26.86 -3.08 40.47
N ILE A 48 -25.67 -2.87 39.97
CA ILE A 48 -24.45 -3.51 40.46
C ILE A 48 -23.63 -2.61 41.38
N ALA A 49 -23.92 -1.28 41.36
CA ALA A 49 -23.43 -0.28 42.30
C ALA A 49 -24.61 0.39 43.00
N PRO A 50 -24.46 0.87 44.26
CA PRO A 50 -25.54 1.56 45.00
C PRO A 50 -26.08 2.75 44.25
N ALA A 51 -27.37 3.06 44.43
CA ALA A 51 -27.97 4.28 43.93
C ALA A 51 -27.27 5.54 44.50
N ALA A 52 -26.91 6.47 43.62
CA ALA A 52 -26.11 7.66 43.96
C ALA A 52 -26.94 8.96 43.96
N TYR A 53 -28.24 8.87 44.23
CA TYR A 53 -29.10 10.06 44.35
C TYR A 53 -28.58 11.02 45.45
N ALA A 54 -28.65 12.35 45.19
CA ALA A 54 -28.11 13.37 46.07
C ALA A 54 -28.77 13.34 47.46
N ASP A 55 -30.06 12.98 47.55
CA ASP A 55 -30.83 12.77 48.79
C ASP A 55 -30.91 11.29 49.17
N LYS A 56 -30.24 10.40 48.47
CA LYS A 56 -30.31 8.95 48.53
C LYS A 56 -31.67 8.35 48.18
N ILE A 57 -32.63 9.15 47.72
CA ILE A 57 -34.01 8.73 47.43
C ILE A 57 -34.33 8.88 45.94
N ALA A 58 -34.29 10.13 45.40
CA ALA A 58 -34.74 10.43 44.06
C ALA A 58 -34.11 11.68 43.45
N ALA A 59 -33.47 12.57 44.23
CA ALA A 59 -32.88 13.79 43.70
C ALA A 59 -31.70 13.47 42.81
N PRO A 60 -31.57 14.07 41.62
CA PRO A 60 -30.52 13.76 40.66
C PRO A 60 -29.11 13.78 41.31
N ALA A 61 -28.28 12.85 40.96
CA ALA A 61 -26.88 12.76 41.37
C ALA A 61 -26.07 13.97 40.95
N GLY A 62 -24.90 14.17 41.54
CA GLY A 62 -23.92 15.12 41.07
C GLY A 62 -24.30 16.60 41.21
N ALA A 63 -25.07 16.98 42.25
CA ALA A 63 -25.49 18.36 42.50
C ALA A 63 -24.30 19.35 42.64
N GLN A 64 -23.11 18.87 42.99
CA GLN A 64 -21.87 19.67 43.10
C GLN A 64 -20.97 19.57 41.87
N ARG A 65 -21.33 18.76 40.89
CA ARG A 65 -20.56 18.59 39.64
C ARG A 65 -20.84 19.75 38.67
N GLN A 66 -19.91 19.96 37.74
CA GLN A 66 -20.06 21.01 36.73
C GLN A 66 -21.32 20.77 35.86
N ASN A 67 -21.82 21.85 35.27
CA ASN A 67 -22.96 21.81 34.35
C ASN A 67 -22.66 20.87 33.16
N PRO A 68 -23.59 19.97 32.73
CA PRO A 68 -23.38 19.00 31.66
C PRO A 68 -22.96 19.64 30.34
N ARG A 69 -23.51 20.79 29.93
CA ARG A 69 -23.15 21.50 28.71
C ARG A 69 -21.72 22.05 28.77
N LYS A 70 -21.24 22.49 29.95
CA LYS A 70 -19.84 22.92 30.09
C LYS A 70 -18.87 21.76 29.96
N ILE A 71 -19.21 20.60 30.51
CA ILE A 71 -18.42 19.36 30.33
C ILE A 71 -18.44 18.97 28.87
N SER A 72 -19.60 18.99 28.19
CA SER A 72 -19.73 18.75 26.76
C SER A 72 -18.80 19.65 25.95
N ASN A 73 -18.78 20.95 26.21
CA ASN A 73 -17.92 21.88 25.49
C ASN A 73 -16.43 21.66 25.73
N ALA A 74 -16.04 21.31 26.95
CA ALA A 74 -14.64 21.14 27.31
C ALA A 74 -14.04 19.84 26.81
N LEU A 75 -14.83 18.75 26.81
CA LEU A 75 -14.30 17.42 26.54
C LEU A 75 -14.75 16.85 25.19
N PHE A 76 -16.04 17.03 24.84
CA PHE A 76 -16.67 16.30 23.72
C PHE A 76 -16.68 17.03 22.38
N SER A 77 -16.10 18.22 22.27
CA SER A 77 -16.08 18.98 21.01
C SER A 77 -15.21 18.30 19.96
N GLN A 78 -15.78 18.02 18.78
CA GLN A 78 -15.10 17.42 17.64
C GLN A 78 -15.36 18.24 16.37
N PRO A 79 -14.51 19.22 16.05
CA PRO A 79 -14.73 20.08 14.88
C PRO A 79 -14.41 19.40 13.55
N THR A 80 -13.61 18.33 13.56
CA THR A 80 -13.22 17.54 12.37
C THR A 80 -13.33 16.05 12.67
N GLY A 81 -13.55 15.25 11.62
CA GLY A 81 -13.57 13.79 11.75
C GLY A 81 -12.25 13.24 12.31
N ILE A 82 -12.33 12.25 13.18
CA ILE A 82 -11.19 11.51 13.74
C ILE A 82 -11.43 10.04 13.43
N PRO A 83 -10.80 9.49 12.36
CA PRO A 83 -11.03 8.11 11.95
C PRO A 83 -10.59 7.10 13.02
N ASP A 84 -11.28 5.97 13.06
CA ASP A 84 -10.94 4.85 13.94
C ASP A 84 -9.58 4.24 13.58
N GLN A 85 -8.75 3.97 14.62
CA GLN A 85 -7.41 3.42 14.43
C GLN A 85 -7.40 1.91 14.16
N MET A 86 -8.46 1.20 14.51
CA MET A 86 -8.61 -0.24 14.24
C MET A 86 -9.15 -0.52 12.84
N GLY A 87 -9.47 0.52 12.06
CA GLY A 87 -10.05 0.39 10.72
C GLY A 87 -11.48 -0.17 10.73
N LEU A 88 -12.23 0.09 11.79
CA LEU A 88 -13.62 -0.36 11.91
C LEU A 88 -14.54 0.49 11.04
N SER A 89 -15.55 -0.17 10.45
CA SER A 89 -16.53 0.47 9.58
C SER A 89 -17.75 0.99 10.38
N ASP A 90 -18.55 1.83 9.73
CA ASP A 90 -19.82 2.31 10.29
C ASP A 90 -20.82 1.17 10.64
N PHE A 91 -20.60 -0.03 10.13
CA PHE A 91 -21.37 -1.20 10.55
C PHE A 91 -21.31 -1.48 12.05
N VAL A 92 -20.18 -1.12 12.72
CA VAL A 92 -20.01 -1.39 14.16
C VAL A 92 -21.00 -0.59 15.00
N TRP A 93 -21.07 0.73 14.85
CA TRP A 93 -22.00 1.55 15.62
C TRP A 93 -23.45 1.32 15.19
N ALA A 94 -23.69 1.12 13.90
CA ALA A 94 -25.01 0.97 13.34
C ALA A 94 -25.68 -0.34 13.82
N PHE A 95 -24.93 -1.48 13.78
CA PHE A 95 -25.40 -2.73 14.37
C PHE A 95 -25.52 -2.62 15.89
N GLY A 96 -24.60 -1.93 16.54
CA GLY A 96 -24.70 -1.65 17.98
C GLY A 96 -25.99 -0.94 18.36
N GLN A 97 -26.44 0.07 17.59
CA GLN A 97 -27.72 0.72 17.79
C GLN A 97 -28.89 -0.24 17.56
N PHE A 98 -28.83 -1.07 16.52
CA PHE A 98 -29.86 -2.09 16.28
C PHE A 98 -29.97 -3.09 17.44
N ILE A 99 -28.84 -3.51 18.05
CA ILE A 99 -28.83 -4.39 19.22
C ILE A 99 -29.33 -3.64 20.49
N ASP A 100 -29.02 -2.34 20.66
CA ASP A 100 -29.62 -1.53 21.73
C ASP A 100 -31.13 -1.57 21.64
N HIS A 101 -31.68 -1.47 20.42
CA HIS A 101 -33.12 -1.51 20.16
C HIS A 101 -33.74 -2.91 20.34
N ASP A 102 -32.93 -3.95 20.45
CA ASP A 102 -33.38 -5.30 20.74
C ASP A 102 -33.44 -5.62 22.22
N ILE A 103 -32.61 -4.97 23.06
CA ILE A 103 -32.43 -5.36 24.46
C ILE A 103 -32.79 -4.30 25.49
N THR A 104 -32.83 -3.00 25.17
CA THR A 104 -33.07 -1.95 26.18
C THR A 104 -33.82 -0.74 25.64
N LEU A 105 -34.88 -0.37 26.39
CA LEU A 105 -35.61 0.87 26.20
C LEU A 105 -36.13 1.35 27.53
N THR A 106 -35.86 2.62 27.87
CA THR A 106 -36.47 3.34 28.97
C THR A 106 -36.84 4.74 28.53
N GLU A 107 -38.11 4.95 28.20
CA GLU A 107 -38.58 6.21 27.67
C GLU A 107 -38.53 7.33 28.71
N SER A 108 -38.49 8.56 28.24
CA SER A 108 -38.69 9.76 29.07
C SER A 108 -40.17 9.95 29.44
N GLY A 109 -40.42 10.26 30.72
CA GLY A 109 -41.73 10.81 31.12
C GLY A 109 -41.90 12.23 30.55
N ARG A 110 -43.11 12.73 30.62
CA ARG A 110 -43.40 14.14 30.21
C ARG A 110 -43.70 15.06 31.42
N ASP A 111 -43.73 14.50 32.59
CA ASP A 111 -44.22 15.21 33.81
C ASP A 111 -43.05 15.72 34.69
N GLU A 112 -41.85 15.21 34.53
CA GLU A 112 -40.69 15.56 35.34
C GLU A 112 -39.58 16.18 34.47
N PRO A 113 -39.50 17.51 34.33
CA PRO A 113 -38.43 18.14 33.56
C PRO A 113 -37.07 18.01 34.25
N ALA A 114 -36.02 17.72 33.44
CA ALA A 114 -34.63 17.68 33.83
C ALA A 114 -33.79 18.57 32.91
N MET A 115 -34.26 19.82 32.74
CA MET A 115 -33.68 20.79 31.79
C MET A 115 -32.20 21.08 32.11
N ILE A 116 -31.40 21.23 31.06
CA ILE A 116 -30.00 21.63 31.19
C ILE A 116 -29.88 23.12 30.91
N GLU A 117 -29.51 23.90 31.92
CA GLU A 117 -29.38 25.36 31.81
C GLU A 117 -28.10 25.76 31.06
N VAL A 118 -28.25 26.72 30.13
CA VAL A 118 -27.13 27.37 29.42
C VAL A 118 -27.18 28.86 29.66
N ASN A 119 -26.85 29.27 30.90
CA ASN A 119 -26.86 30.66 31.37
C ASN A 119 -25.47 31.32 31.37
N PHE A 120 -24.60 30.84 30.51
CA PHE A 120 -23.23 31.30 30.30
C PHE A 120 -22.95 31.44 28.78
N PRO A 121 -21.88 32.14 28.37
CA PRO A 121 -21.49 32.20 26.98
C PRO A 121 -21.25 30.80 26.39
N ASP A 122 -22.01 30.45 25.36
CA ASP A 122 -21.94 29.19 24.64
C ASP A 122 -22.07 29.46 23.17
N GLN A 123 -21.06 29.09 22.38
CA GLN A 123 -20.95 29.42 20.96
C GLN A 123 -22.21 29.03 20.16
N GLN A 124 -22.86 27.93 20.50
CA GLN A 124 -24.00 27.39 19.76
C GLN A 124 -25.34 27.82 20.34
N PHE A 125 -25.54 27.67 21.65
CA PHE A 125 -26.84 27.88 22.29
C PHE A 125 -27.02 29.29 22.83
N ASN A 126 -25.98 29.97 23.32
CA ASN A 126 -26.03 31.27 23.97
C ASN A 126 -24.77 32.10 23.71
N PRO A 127 -24.51 32.55 22.46
CA PRO A 127 -23.25 33.16 22.07
C PRO A 127 -22.83 34.39 22.90
N ASP A 128 -23.76 35.21 23.31
CA ASP A 128 -23.51 36.40 24.11
C ASP A 128 -23.61 36.19 25.62
N GLY A 129 -24.03 35.00 26.05
CA GLY A 129 -24.22 34.67 27.48
C GLY A 129 -25.30 35.46 28.18
N THR A 130 -26.13 36.19 27.45
CA THR A 130 -27.10 37.12 28.04
C THR A 130 -28.47 36.50 28.27
N ARG A 131 -28.76 35.34 27.70
CA ARG A 131 -30.03 34.64 27.79
C ARG A 131 -29.93 33.46 28.75
N ASN A 132 -31.08 33.06 29.31
CA ASN A 132 -31.20 31.76 29.95
C ASN A 132 -31.79 30.75 28.95
N VAL A 133 -30.96 30.01 28.31
CA VAL A 133 -31.35 28.98 27.36
C VAL A 133 -31.42 27.64 28.07
N MET A 134 -32.44 26.86 27.76
CA MET A 134 -32.61 25.51 28.29
C MET A 134 -32.51 24.50 27.17
N ILE A 135 -31.69 23.48 27.33
CA ILE A 135 -31.73 22.27 26.50
C ILE A 135 -32.79 21.36 27.11
N PRO A 136 -33.90 21.08 26.40
CA PRO A 136 -35.01 20.32 26.95
C PRO A 136 -34.62 18.87 27.20
N MET A 137 -34.97 18.36 28.36
CA MET A 137 -34.84 16.97 28.75
C MET A 137 -35.88 16.66 29.83
N PHE A 138 -36.40 15.45 29.85
CA PHE A 138 -37.28 14.91 30.86
C PHE A 138 -36.66 13.68 31.54
N ARG A 139 -37.02 13.45 32.80
CA ARG A 139 -36.60 12.23 33.52
C ARG A 139 -37.23 11.00 32.89
N ASN A 140 -36.57 9.89 33.02
CA ASN A 140 -37.12 8.62 32.60
C ASN A 140 -38.32 8.20 33.48
N LYS A 141 -39.25 7.45 32.90
CA LYS A 141 -40.36 6.80 33.59
C LYS A 141 -39.81 6.02 34.80
N VAL A 142 -40.56 6.05 35.88
CA VAL A 142 -40.17 5.45 37.15
C VAL A 142 -40.99 4.21 37.43
N MET A 143 -40.39 3.23 38.08
CA MET A 143 -41.09 2.06 38.59
C MET A 143 -42.03 2.46 39.73
N GLU A 144 -43.31 2.13 39.62
CA GLU A 144 -44.31 2.50 40.59
C GLU A 144 -43.99 2.01 42.01
N GLY A 145 -44.07 2.89 42.98
CA GLY A 145 -43.84 2.58 44.42
C GLY A 145 -42.36 2.70 44.82
N THR A 146 -41.43 3.02 43.93
CA THR A 146 -40.03 3.35 44.26
C THR A 146 -39.80 4.83 44.49
N GLY A 147 -38.62 5.25 44.97
CA GLY A 147 -38.29 6.64 45.25
C GLY A 147 -38.97 7.23 46.48
N THR A 148 -39.27 6.44 47.50
CA THR A 148 -40.03 6.82 48.68
C THR A 148 -39.20 6.94 49.96
N SER A 149 -38.05 6.31 50.06
CA SER A 149 -37.12 6.37 51.19
C SER A 149 -35.71 5.99 50.76
N GLU A 150 -34.71 6.16 51.66
CA GLU A 150 -33.32 5.70 51.41
C GLU A 150 -33.22 4.19 51.21
N ASP A 151 -34.11 3.40 51.84
CA ASP A 151 -34.16 1.93 51.64
C ASP A 151 -34.97 1.53 50.41
N ASN A 152 -35.64 2.47 49.76
CA ASN A 152 -36.43 2.25 48.56
C ASN A 152 -36.21 3.44 47.58
N PRO A 153 -34.99 3.56 47.03
CA PRO A 153 -34.67 4.64 46.10
C PRO A 153 -35.46 4.52 44.79
N ARG A 154 -35.45 5.60 43.98
CA ARG A 154 -36.06 5.63 42.67
C ARG A 154 -35.42 4.62 41.75
N GLU A 155 -36.24 3.75 41.13
CA GLU A 155 -35.80 2.74 40.18
C GLU A 155 -36.53 2.88 38.83
N HIS A 156 -35.92 2.36 37.80
CA HIS A 156 -36.41 2.43 36.44
C HIS A 156 -36.62 1.00 35.91
N PHE A 157 -37.32 0.84 34.82
CA PHE A 157 -37.62 -0.44 34.19
C PHE A 157 -37.28 -0.43 32.72
N ASN A 158 -37.04 -1.62 32.17
CA ASN A 158 -36.87 -1.86 30.74
C ASN A 158 -38.26 -2.05 30.10
N GLU A 159 -38.61 -1.25 29.09
CA GLU A 159 -39.91 -1.32 28.40
C GLU A 159 -40.00 -2.42 27.36
N ILE A 160 -38.84 -2.96 26.89
CA ILE A 160 -38.76 -4.08 25.96
C ILE A 160 -38.10 -5.29 26.61
N THR A 161 -37.94 -6.39 25.87
CA THR A 161 -37.24 -7.57 26.39
C THR A 161 -35.75 -7.28 26.54
N ALA A 162 -35.09 -8.00 27.47
CA ALA A 162 -33.62 -7.94 27.63
C ALA A 162 -32.92 -9.07 26.84
N TRP A 163 -33.65 -9.83 26.07
CA TRP A 163 -33.15 -10.98 25.32
C TRP A 163 -32.74 -10.54 23.91
N LEU A 164 -31.69 -11.14 23.37
CA LEU A 164 -31.38 -11.07 21.93
C LEU A 164 -32.35 -12.02 21.21
N ASP A 165 -33.57 -11.59 21.00
CA ASP A 165 -34.67 -12.39 20.50
C ASP A 165 -35.31 -11.83 19.21
N GLY A 166 -34.74 -10.77 18.66
CA GLY A 166 -35.21 -10.08 17.49
C GLY A 166 -36.40 -9.16 17.80
N SER A 167 -36.58 -8.70 19.05
CA SER A 167 -37.67 -7.79 19.40
C SER A 167 -37.64 -6.50 18.58
N ALA A 168 -36.46 -6.06 18.13
CA ALA A 168 -36.30 -4.96 17.18
C ALA A 168 -37.04 -5.21 15.84
N VAL A 169 -37.20 -6.48 15.45
CA VAL A 169 -37.91 -6.91 14.25
C VAL A 169 -39.38 -7.17 14.53
N TYR A 170 -39.68 -7.86 15.65
CA TYR A 170 -40.99 -8.46 15.92
C TYR A 170 -41.83 -7.67 16.92
N GLY A 171 -41.24 -6.84 17.73
CA GLY A 171 -41.86 -6.17 18.87
C GLY A 171 -41.79 -6.94 20.16
N SER A 172 -41.92 -6.23 21.28
CA SER A 172 -41.91 -6.77 22.63
C SER A 172 -43.34 -6.92 23.22
N ASP A 173 -44.37 -6.83 22.39
CA ASP A 173 -45.77 -7.05 22.78
C ASP A 173 -46.57 -7.66 21.63
N ALA A 174 -47.70 -8.35 22.01
CA ALA A 174 -48.53 -9.06 21.06
C ALA A 174 -49.29 -8.15 20.08
N PHE A 175 -49.58 -6.91 20.42
CA PHE A 175 -50.29 -5.97 19.56
C PHE A 175 -49.40 -5.56 18.40
N ARG A 176 -48.18 -5.09 18.67
CA ARG A 176 -47.16 -4.71 17.67
C ARG A 176 -46.78 -5.89 16.79
N ALA A 177 -46.48 -7.07 17.43
CA ALA A 177 -46.15 -8.29 16.72
C ALA A 177 -47.25 -8.73 15.72
N THR A 178 -48.53 -8.65 16.16
CA THR A 178 -49.66 -9.01 15.30
C THR A 178 -49.81 -8.01 14.14
N TRP A 179 -49.70 -6.72 14.41
CA TRP A 179 -49.83 -5.69 13.36
C TRP A 179 -48.76 -5.81 12.28
N LEU A 180 -47.52 -6.14 12.65
CA LEU A 180 -46.40 -6.32 11.69
C LEU A 180 -46.55 -7.52 10.77
N ARG A 181 -47.40 -8.51 11.12
CA ARG A 181 -47.58 -9.73 10.32
C ARG A 181 -48.49 -9.48 9.12
N SER A 182 -48.14 -10.08 7.97
CA SER A 182 -49.06 -10.18 6.83
C SER A 182 -50.23 -11.15 7.08
N LEU A 183 -50.09 -12.06 8.04
CA LEU A 183 -50.98 -13.21 8.35
C LEU A 183 -51.12 -14.14 7.13
N GLN A 184 -50.12 -14.18 6.31
CA GLN A 184 -50.05 -15.07 5.15
C GLN A 184 -48.59 -15.59 5.01
N ASP A 185 -48.46 -16.91 4.90
CA ASP A 185 -47.18 -17.59 4.64
C ASP A 185 -46.11 -17.34 5.72
N GLY A 186 -46.49 -16.97 6.94
CA GLY A 186 -45.62 -16.61 8.04
C GLY A 186 -44.92 -15.27 7.92
N LYS A 187 -45.18 -14.52 6.86
CA LYS A 187 -44.40 -13.32 6.51
C LYS A 187 -44.76 -12.06 7.29
N LEU A 188 -43.80 -11.16 7.40
CA LEU A 188 -43.99 -9.80 7.84
C LEU A 188 -44.43 -8.87 6.69
N LYS A 189 -45.16 -7.82 7.03
CA LYS A 189 -45.56 -6.76 6.10
C LYS A 189 -44.36 -6.01 5.57
N VAL A 190 -44.42 -5.61 4.30
CA VAL A 190 -43.46 -4.72 3.66
C VAL A 190 -44.21 -3.71 2.80
N SER A 191 -43.60 -2.58 2.55
CA SER A 191 -44.04 -1.60 1.55
C SER A 191 -43.32 -1.82 0.21
N SER A 192 -43.67 -0.99 -0.78
CA SER A 192 -43.03 -0.98 -2.11
C SER A 192 -41.49 -0.88 -1.97
N GLY A 193 -40.77 -1.68 -2.77
CA GLY A 193 -39.31 -1.80 -2.65
C GLY A 193 -38.81 -2.74 -1.55
N ASN A 194 -39.69 -3.57 -0.97
CA ASN A 194 -39.42 -4.43 0.17
C ASN A 194 -38.83 -3.65 1.37
N LEU A 195 -39.32 -2.43 1.58
CA LEU A 195 -39.02 -1.61 2.76
C LEU A 195 -39.98 -1.95 3.91
N LEU A 196 -39.71 -1.43 5.11
CA LEU A 196 -40.67 -1.50 6.23
C LEU A 196 -42.03 -0.96 5.82
N PRO A 197 -43.15 -1.46 6.40
CA PRO A 197 -44.46 -0.91 6.19
C PRO A 197 -44.57 0.48 6.84
N PHE A 198 -45.28 1.41 6.21
CA PHE A 198 -45.67 2.68 6.82
C PHE A 198 -46.86 2.51 7.79
N ASP A 199 -47.06 3.49 8.66
CA ASP A 199 -48.18 3.65 9.59
C ASP A 199 -49.53 3.90 8.89
N THR A 200 -49.80 3.14 7.83
CA THR A 200 -50.96 3.27 6.95
C THR A 200 -51.72 1.96 6.83
N GLN A 201 -53.01 2.07 6.40
CA GLN A 201 -53.91 0.90 6.29
C GLN A 201 -53.38 -0.22 5.38
N THR A 202 -52.57 0.09 4.39
CA THR A 202 -51.98 -0.89 3.47
C THR A 202 -50.48 -1.07 3.68
N GLY A 203 -49.86 -0.30 4.54
CA GLY A 203 -48.40 -0.25 4.70
C GLY A 203 -47.69 0.58 3.62
N GLU A 204 -48.39 1.12 2.61
CA GLU A 204 -47.81 1.95 1.59
C GLU A 204 -47.81 3.45 1.96
N LEU A 205 -46.78 4.20 1.56
CA LEU A 205 -46.55 5.60 1.89
C LEU A 205 -47.80 6.50 1.64
N ASN A 206 -48.41 6.33 0.51
CA ASN A 206 -49.51 7.20 0.06
C ASN A 206 -50.92 6.71 0.45
N ALA A 207 -51.00 5.66 1.27
CA ALA A 207 -52.25 5.16 1.79
C ALA A 207 -52.74 6.01 2.98
N PRO A 208 -54.06 5.96 3.30
CA PRO A 208 -54.58 6.60 4.49
C PRO A 208 -53.89 6.07 5.76
N ALA A 209 -53.69 6.95 6.75
CA ALA A 209 -53.16 6.58 8.06
C ALA A 209 -53.99 5.43 8.67
N ASP A 210 -53.33 4.51 9.33
CA ASP A 210 -53.98 3.45 10.10
C ASP A 210 -54.04 3.88 11.57
N PRO A 211 -55.22 4.10 12.13
CA PRO A 211 -55.37 4.50 13.53
C PRO A 211 -54.97 3.40 14.52
N ASP A 212 -54.87 2.15 14.03
CA ASP A 212 -54.45 0.98 14.82
C ASP A 212 -52.95 0.66 14.61
N ALA A 213 -52.21 1.48 13.87
CA ALA A 213 -50.77 1.28 13.75
C ALA A 213 -50.08 1.49 15.10
N PRO A 214 -49.08 0.63 15.45
CA PRO A 214 -48.27 0.83 16.64
C PRO A 214 -47.55 2.18 16.63
N HIS A 215 -47.50 2.84 17.79
CA HIS A 215 -46.81 4.12 17.93
C HIS A 215 -45.33 3.98 17.57
N MET A 216 -44.86 4.94 16.79
CA MET A 216 -43.40 5.09 16.47
C MET A 216 -42.92 6.41 17.04
N GLY A 217 -41.68 6.42 17.53
CA GLY A 217 -41.07 7.61 18.09
C GLY A 217 -40.81 8.66 17.02
N ASP A 218 -41.37 9.84 17.24
CA ASP A 218 -41.02 11.08 16.55
C ASP A 218 -41.30 12.23 17.55
N ASP A 219 -40.43 12.34 18.52
CA ASP A 219 -40.58 13.31 19.59
C ASP A 219 -40.56 14.78 19.15
N VAL A 220 -40.14 15.01 17.89
CA VAL A 220 -39.98 16.33 17.29
C VAL A 220 -41.03 16.62 16.22
N GLY A 221 -41.81 15.62 15.79
CA GLY A 221 -42.88 15.78 14.79
C GLY A 221 -42.35 16.20 13.41
N LEU A 222 -41.22 15.63 13.00
CA LEU A 222 -40.54 15.96 11.73
C LEU A 222 -41.17 15.29 10.52
N SER A 223 -41.84 14.15 10.69
CA SER A 223 -42.38 13.36 9.58
C SER A 223 -43.89 13.14 9.69
N GLU A 224 -44.60 13.23 8.54
CA GLU A 224 -46.03 12.93 8.48
C GLU A 224 -46.32 11.43 8.38
N ARG A 225 -45.32 10.62 8.02
CA ARG A 225 -45.38 9.18 7.86
C ARG A 225 -44.10 8.55 8.35
N LEU A 226 -44.23 7.50 9.13
CA LEU A 226 -43.13 6.74 9.71
C LEU A 226 -43.20 5.28 9.28
N PHE A 227 -42.07 4.65 9.17
CA PHE A 227 -41.99 3.18 9.10
C PHE A 227 -42.41 2.58 10.43
N VAL A 228 -43.16 1.50 10.40
CA VAL A 228 -43.46 0.69 11.57
C VAL A 228 -42.54 -0.53 11.64
N ALA A 229 -41.86 -0.69 12.77
CA ALA A 229 -40.97 -1.80 13.05
C ALA A 229 -41.23 -2.39 14.45
N GLY A 230 -40.47 -3.38 14.85
CA GLY A 230 -40.54 -3.98 16.17
C GLY A 230 -40.18 -3.02 17.30
N ASP A 231 -39.23 -2.11 17.08
CA ASP A 231 -38.86 -1.07 18.04
C ASP A 231 -39.40 0.32 17.59
N PRO A 232 -39.95 1.14 18.53
CA PRO A 232 -40.49 2.45 18.17
C PRO A 232 -39.44 3.45 17.66
N ARG A 233 -38.15 3.24 17.90
CA ARG A 233 -37.02 4.12 17.50
C ARG A 233 -36.50 3.85 16.08
N ALA A 234 -37.06 2.92 15.32
CA ALA A 234 -36.56 2.50 14.01
C ALA A 234 -36.35 3.62 12.98
N ASN A 235 -37.04 4.76 13.14
CA ASN A 235 -36.92 5.92 12.27
C ASN A 235 -35.89 6.95 12.73
N GLU A 236 -35.15 6.70 13.83
CA GLU A 236 -34.19 7.70 14.33
C GLU A 236 -33.20 8.14 13.24
N ASN A 237 -32.74 7.22 12.43
CA ASN A 237 -31.96 7.56 11.24
C ASN A 237 -32.14 6.51 10.14
N VAL A 238 -31.71 6.85 8.92
CA VAL A 238 -31.87 5.97 7.72
C VAL A 238 -31.03 4.69 7.82
N ILE A 239 -29.90 4.72 8.49
CA ILE A 239 -29.01 3.56 8.69
C ILE A 239 -29.73 2.53 9.56
N LEU A 240 -30.32 2.98 10.67
CA LEU A 240 -31.09 2.11 11.55
C LEU A 240 -32.31 1.52 10.84
N ALA A 241 -33.09 2.33 10.12
CA ALA A 241 -34.22 1.87 9.32
C ALA A 241 -33.80 0.83 8.26
N SER A 242 -32.58 0.96 7.74
CA SER A 242 -32.00 -0.04 6.82
C SER A 242 -31.77 -1.40 7.51
N TYR A 243 -31.25 -1.42 8.74
CA TYR A 243 -31.09 -2.67 9.49
C TYR A 243 -32.42 -3.34 9.83
N HIS A 244 -33.41 -2.59 10.29
CA HIS A 244 -34.76 -3.14 10.51
C HIS A 244 -35.34 -3.73 9.21
N THR A 245 -35.20 -3.04 8.09
CA THR A 245 -35.61 -3.53 6.78
C THR A 245 -34.90 -4.83 6.39
N LEU A 246 -33.58 -4.89 6.61
CA LEU A 246 -32.76 -6.04 6.26
C LEU A 246 -33.23 -7.31 6.98
N PHE A 247 -33.47 -7.23 8.28
CA PHE A 247 -33.90 -8.41 9.05
C PHE A 247 -35.37 -8.78 8.81
N VAL A 248 -36.23 -7.84 8.42
CA VAL A 248 -37.58 -8.17 7.89
C VAL A 248 -37.49 -8.93 6.58
N ARG A 249 -36.58 -8.53 5.67
CA ARG A 249 -36.33 -9.28 4.43
C ARG A 249 -35.80 -10.68 4.70
N GLU A 250 -34.86 -10.81 5.65
CA GLU A 250 -34.33 -12.10 6.04
C GLU A 250 -35.38 -13.03 6.62
N HIS A 251 -36.27 -12.51 7.46
CA HIS A 251 -37.42 -13.29 7.96
C HIS A 251 -38.30 -13.78 6.81
N ASN A 252 -38.67 -12.91 5.88
CA ASN A 252 -39.55 -13.26 4.76
C ASN A 252 -38.89 -14.27 3.82
N ARG A 253 -37.57 -14.14 3.60
CA ARG A 253 -36.77 -15.10 2.81
C ARG A 253 -36.75 -16.48 3.47
N ILE A 254 -36.58 -16.56 4.79
CA ILE A 254 -36.61 -17.83 5.54
C ILE A 254 -38.00 -18.46 5.46
N CYS A 255 -39.07 -17.67 5.55
CA CYS A 255 -40.44 -18.17 5.36
C CYS A 255 -40.62 -18.83 3.97
N ASP A 256 -40.09 -18.21 2.91
CA ASP A 256 -40.14 -18.78 1.55
C ASP A 256 -39.41 -20.14 1.46
N GLU A 257 -38.28 -20.28 2.14
CA GLU A 257 -37.53 -21.55 2.20
C GLU A 257 -38.29 -22.62 3.02
N LEU A 258 -38.88 -22.22 4.15
CA LEU A 258 -39.63 -23.12 5.02
C LEU A 258 -40.89 -23.65 4.33
N ILE A 259 -41.60 -22.84 3.56
CA ILE A 259 -42.76 -23.28 2.75
C ILE A 259 -42.37 -24.40 1.78
N LEU A 260 -41.21 -24.31 1.16
CA LEU A 260 -40.72 -25.36 0.25
C LEU A 260 -40.34 -26.64 0.97
N GLN A 261 -39.85 -26.53 2.19
CA GLN A 261 -39.46 -27.70 3.01
C GLN A 261 -40.64 -28.32 3.75
N HIS A 262 -41.60 -27.51 4.17
CA HIS A 262 -42.73 -27.85 5.01
C HIS A 262 -44.05 -27.29 4.45
N PRO A 263 -44.51 -27.80 3.28
CA PRO A 263 -45.71 -27.28 2.63
C PRO A 263 -47.01 -27.53 3.43
N GLU A 264 -46.91 -28.32 4.49
CA GLU A 264 -48.03 -28.64 5.42
C GLU A 264 -48.11 -27.64 6.61
N TRP A 265 -47.10 -26.76 6.79
CA TRP A 265 -47.11 -25.83 7.91
C TRP A 265 -48.06 -24.65 7.67
N GLU A 266 -48.79 -24.30 8.75
CA GLU A 266 -49.66 -23.12 8.75
C GLU A 266 -48.85 -21.81 9.01
N ASP A 267 -49.47 -20.68 8.74
CA ASP A 267 -48.85 -19.33 8.87
C ASP A 267 -48.15 -19.13 10.21
N GLU A 268 -48.77 -19.54 11.33
CA GLU A 268 -48.17 -19.42 12.67
C GLU A 268 -46.92 -20.27 12.85
N GLN A 269 -46.91 -21.48 12.30
CA GLN A 269 -45.76 -22.38 12.40
C GLN A 269 -44.57 -21.83 11.60
N LEU A 270 -44.80 -21.35 10.39
CA LEU A 270 -43.79 -20.70 9.53
C LEU A 270 -43.23 -19.47 10.23
N TYR A 271 -44.11 -18.59 10.72
CA TYR A 271 -43.69 -17.35 11.39
C TYR A 271 -42.83 -17.61 12.62
N GLN A 272 -43.27 -18.46 13.54
CA GLN A 272 -42.53 -18.71 14.78
C GLN A 272 -41.22 -19.42 14.53
N HIS A 273 -41.16 -20.31 13.55
CA HIS A 273 -39.92 -21.00 13.22
C HIS A 273 -38.91 -20.04 12.54
N ALA A 274 -39.35 -19.24 11.60
CA ALA A 274 -38.51 -18.19 11.00
C ALA A 274 -38.00 -17.16 12.03
N ARG A 275 -38.86 -16.77 12.99
CA ARG A 275 -38.49 -15.91 14.13
C ARG A 275 -37.34 -16.52 14.96
N LYS A 276 -37.36 -17.83 15.22
CA LYS A 276 -36.27 -18.51 15.94
C LYS A 276 -34.95 -18.48 15.17
N ILE A 277 -34.99 -18.72 13.84
CA ILE A 277 -33.79 -18.72 13.01
C ILE A 277 -33.21 -17.31 12.94
N VAL A 278 -34.02 -16.26 12.71
CA VAL A 278 -33.56 -14.88 12.69
C VAL A 278 -32.97 -14.47 14.04
N GLY A 279 -33.63 -14.78 15.16
CA GLY A 279 -33.07 -14.54 16.50
C GLY A 279 -31.71 -15.24 16.68
N GLY A 280 -31.59 -16.49 16.23
CA GLY A 280 -30.32 -17.21 16.26
C GLY A 280 -29.21 -16.55 15.39
N ILE A 281 -29.56 -16.02 14.21
CA ILE A 281 -28.64 -15.27 13.34
C ILE A 281 -28.18 -13.99 14.04
N ILE A 282 -29.09 -13.22 14.64
CA ILE A 282 -28.74 -12.01 15.41
C ILE A 282 -27.80 -12.37 16.55
N GLN A 283 -28.08 -13.44 17.31
CA GLN A 283 -27.22 -13.94 18.39
C GLN A 283 -25.82 -14.29 17.86
N ARG A 284 -25.74 -15.06 16.77
CA ARG A 284 -24.46 -15.44 16.15
C ARG A 284 -23.63 -14.23 15.72
N ILE A 285 -24.24 -13.29 15.02
CA ILE A 285 -23.54 -12.07 14.57
C ILE A 285 -23.06 -11.28 15.77
N THR A 286 -23.90 -11.11 16.79
CA THR A 286 -23.54 -10.34 18.00
C THR A 286 -22.38 -10.99 18.76
N PHE A 287 -22.46 -12.28 19.05
CA PHE A 287 -21.49 -12.94 19.94
C PHE A 287 -20.18 -13.32 19.24
N ASP A 288 -20.24 -13.66 17.95
CA ASP A 288 -19.09 -14.25 17.26
C ASP A 288 -18.48 -13.35 16.17
N GLU A 289 -19.12 -12.19 15.84
CA GLU A 289 -18.54 -11.23 14.88
C GLU A 289 -18.40 -9.83 15.48
N TRP A 290 -19.51 -9.26 15.97
CA TRP A 290 -19.56 -7.85 16.37
C TRP A 290 -18.79 -7.58 17.68
N LEU A 291 -18.99 -8.39 18.74
CA LEU A 291 -18.23 -8.25 19.98
C LEU A 291 -16.72 -8.52 19.77
N PRO A 292 -16.30 -9.61 19.09
CA PRO A 292 -14.89 -9.90 18.88
C PRO A 292 -14.16 -8.85 18.06
N VAL A 293 -14.80 -8.22 17.06
CA VAL A 293 -14.13 -7.20 16.24
C VAL A 293 -13.76 -5.96 17.03
N MET A 294 -14.44 -5.71 18.15
CA MET A 294 -14.15 -4.63 19.10
C MET A 294 -13.19 -5.06 20.23
N GLY A 295 -12.70 -6.29 20.21
CA GLY A 295 -11.84 -6.85 21.26
C GLY A 295 -12.59 -7.38 22.49
N ILE A 296 -13.88 -7.66 22.39
CA ILE A 296 -14.70 -8.21 23.48
C ILE A 296 -14.87 -9.72 23.29
N ASP A 297 -14.03 -10.48 23.96
CA ASP A 297 -14.11 -11.93 23.98
C ASP A 297 -14.91 -12.42 25.19
N LEU A 298 -16.06 -13.05 24.93
CA LEU A 298 -16.86 -13.70 25.96
C LEU A 298 -16.21 -15.02 26.40
N ALA A 299 -16.47 -15.43 27.63
CA ALA A 299 -16.08 -16.78 28.07
C ALA A 299 -16.72 -17.86 27.18
N PRO A 300 -16.07 -19.01 26.97
CA PRO A 300 -16.66 -20.10 26.21
C PRO A 300 -18.03 -20.47 26.77
N TYR A 301 -19.01 -20.63 25.87
CA TYR A 301 -20.37 -21.01 26.31
C TYR A 301 -20.36 -22.38 26.99
N ALA A 302 -20.84 -22.44 28.24
CA ALA A 302 -20.86 -23.66 29.04
C ALA A 302 -22.27 -24.34 29.14
N GLY A 303 -23.23 -23.76 28.42
CA GLY A 303 -24.65 -24.21 28.49
C GLY A 303 -25.53 -23.23 29.27
N TYR A 304 -26.84 -23.45 29.21
CA TYR A 304 -27.83 -22.62 29.91
C TYR A 304 -27.59 -22.55 31.42
N ASN A 305 -27.54 -21.35 31.95
CA ASN A 305 -27.40 -21.09 33.39
C ASN A 305 -28.67 -20.44 33.96
N PRO A 306 -29.51 -21.17 34.70
CA PRO A 306 -30.75 -20.64 35.26
C PRO A 306 -30.52 -19.53 36.35
N GLU A 307 -29.31 -19.40 36.87
CA GLU A 307 -28.94 -18.36 37.84
C GLU A 307 -28.43 -17.06 37.18
N ALA A 308 -28.19 -17.07 35.85
CA ALA A 308 -27.84 -15.88 35.12
C ALA A 308 -29.06 -14.99 34.89
N ASN A 309 -29.10 -13.82 35.50
CA ASN A 309 -30.16 -12.85 35.34
C ASN A 309 -29.83 -11.90 34.18
N PRO A 310 -30.50 -11.95 33.01
CA PRO A 310 -30.22 -11.16 31.85
C PRO A 310 -30.75 -9.73 31.97
N SER A 311 -31.54 -9.39 32.99
CA SER A 311 -32.13 -8.06 33.17
C SER A 311 -31.07 -7.00 33.05
N ILE A 312 -31.37 -5.94 32.29
CA ILE A 312 -30.40 -4.94 31.93
C ILE A 312 -29.87 -4.17 33.13
N ILE A 313 -28.54 -4.04 33.21
CA ILE A 313 -27.89 -3.26 34.27
C ILE A 313 -28.12 -1.76 34.00
N ASN A 314 -28.62 -1.00 35.02
CA ASN A 314 -28.95 0.41 34.90
C ASN A 314 -27.74 1.25 34.43
N GLY A 315 -26.52 0.94 34.93
CA GLY A 315 -25.29 1.59 34.49
C GLY A 315 -24.89 1.21 33.05
N PHE A 316 -25.23 0.00 32.62
CA PHE A 316 -25.04 -0.41 31.21
C PHE A 316 -25.93 0.41 30.27
N SER A 317 -27.25 0.45 30.51
CA SER A 317 -28.21 1.21 29.68
C SER A 317 -27.98 2.73 29.71
N ALA A 318 -27.60 3.28 30.87
CA ALA A 318 -27.47 4.74 31.04
C ALA A 318 -26.09 5.30 30.71
N ALA A 319 -25.05 4.44 30.65
CA ALA A 319 -23.68 4.88 30.42
C ALA A 319 -22.95 3.96 29.43
N ALA A 320 -22.60 2.71 29.81
CA ALA A 320 -21.68 1.87 29.04
C ALA A 320 -22.17 1.60 27.61
N PHE A 321 -23.44 1.27 27.40
CA PHE A 321 -23.97 0.97 26.07
C PHE A 321 -24.31 2.21 25.23
N ARG A 322 -24.04 3.43 25.75
CA ARG A 322 -24.07 4.70 25.00
C ARG A 322 -22.73 5.02 24.33
N LEU A 323 -21.88 4.01 24.23
CA LEU A 323 -20.57 4.08 23.59
C LEU A 323 -20.64 4.49 22.10
N GLY A 324 -21.70 4.08 21.39
CA GLY A 324 -21.89 4.35 19.97
C GLY A 324 -21.93 5.82 19.60
N HIS A 325 -22.30 6.71 20.55
CA HIS A 325 -22.43 8.14 20.26
C HIS A 325 -21.12 8.84 19.86
N THR A 326 -19.95 8.28 20.19
CA THR A 326 -18.65 8.82 19.76
C THR A 326 -18.21 8.27 18.40
N LEU A 327 -18.79 7.15 17.98
CA LEU A 327 -18.39 6.42 16.78
C LEU A 327 -19.03 6.96 15.49
N LEU A 328 -20.08 7.79 15.61
CA LEU A 328 -20.82 8.29 14.46
C LEU A 328 -20.03 9.33 13.67
N SER A 329 -20.04 9.18 12.34
CA SER A 329 -19.57 10.21 11.41
C SER A 329 -20.61 11.32 11.24
N GLY A 330 -20.17 12.55 10.98
CA GLY A 330 -21.07 13.68 10.68
C GLY A 330 -21.73 13.56 9.30
N ASP A 331 -21.18 12.73 8.44
CA ASP A 331 -21.64 12.47 7.10
C ASP A 331 -21.95 10.97 6.93
N ILE A 332 -23.06 10.65 6.28
CA ILE A 332 -23.45 9.30 5.90
C ILE A 332 -23.08 9.09 4.43
N LEU A 333 -22.13 8.20 4.18
CA LEU A 333 -21.69 7.87 2.84
C LEU A 333 -22.76 7.05 2.11
N VAL A 334 -23.10 7.44 0.88
CA VAL A 334 -24.07 6.77 0.03
C VAL A 334 -23.40 6.44 -1.30
N MET A 335 -23.34 5.14 -1.66
CA MET A 335 -22.56 4.68 -2.81
C MET A 335 -23.42 3.94 -3.84
N ASP A 336 -23.11 4.17 -5.13
CA ASP A 336 -23.69 3.44 -6.24
C ASP A 336 -23.12 2.01 -6.39
N GLU A 337 -23.55 1.28 -7.43
CA GLU A 337 -23.09 -0.08 -7.72
C GLU A 337 -21.64 -0.12 -8.24
N GLU A 338 -21.19 0.95 -8.85
CA GLU A 338 -19.82 1.15 -9.35
C GLU A 338 -18.85 1.56 -8.24
N GLY A 339 -19.31 1.71 -7.01
CA GLY A 339 -18.49 2.09 -5.87
C GLY A 339 -18.15 3.58 -5.81
N ASN A 340 -18.86 4.42 -6.56
CA ASN A 340 -18.67 5.86 -6.49
C ASN A 340 -19.60 6.46 -5.44
N GLU A 341 -19.13 7.51 -4.79
CA GLU A 341 -19.99 8.37 -4.00
C GLU A 341 -21.01 9.08 -4.92
N ARG A 342 -22.25 9.27 -4.45
CA ARG A 342 -23.29 9.95 -5.23
C ARG A 342 -22.89 11.38 -5.58
N LEU A 343 -23.41 11.88 -6.71
CA LEU A 343 -23.09 13.23 -7.22
C LEU A 343 -23.38 14.36 -6.23
N GLU A 344 -24.41 14.19 -5.37
CA GLU A 344 -24.77 15.12 -4.33
C GLU A 344 -23.85 15.05 -3.10
N GLY A 345 -22.93 14.07 -3.08
CA GLY A 345 -22.03 13.78 -1.97
C GLY A 345 -22.68 13.01 -0.82
N ALA A 346 -21.97 12.88 0.29
CA ALA A 346 -22.47 12.25 1.49
C ALA A 346 -23.62 13.06 2.12
N MET A 347 -24.55 12.37 2.74
CA MET A 347 -25.67 13.02 3.46
C MET A 347 -25.19 13.43 4.85
N ARG A 348 -25.59 14.62 5.30
CA ARG A 348 -25.31 15.04 6.67
C ARG A 348 -26.13 14.21 7.65
N LEU A 349 -25.51 13.72 8.71
CA LEU A 349 -26.20 12.94 9.75
C LEU A 349 -27.41 13.68 10.31
N ARG A 350 -27.31 15.01 10.53
CA ARG A 350 -28.40 15.85 11.06
C ARG A 350 -29.64 15.91 10.15
N ASP A 351 -29.51 15.61 8.84
CA ASP A 351 -30.58 15.74 7.84
C ASP A 351 -31.32 14.41 7.59
N VAL A 352 -30.85 13.31 8.20
CA VAL A 352 -31.39 11.96 8.03
C VAL A 352 -32.17 11.42 9.24
N PHE A 353 -32.29 12.21 10.31
CA PHE A 353 -33.11 11.86 11.46
C PHE A 353 -34.61 11.95 11.12
N PHE A 354 -35.36 10.92 11.50
CA PHE A 354 -36.82 10.82 11.28
C PHE A 354 -37.27 11.10 9.85
N ASN A 355 -36.42 10.71 8.87
CA ASN A 355 -36.64 10.93 7.44
C ASN A 355 -36.67 9.61 6.64
N PRO A 356 -37.71 8.78 6.79
CA PRO A 356 -37.81 7.51 6.06
C PRO A 356 -37.87 7.69 4.54
N ILE A 357 -38.29 8.86 4.04
CA ILE A 357 -38.32 9.17 2.60
C ILE A 357 -36.93 9.13 2.00
N SER A 358 -35.90 9.46 2.77
CA SER A 358 -34.51 9.35 2.31
C SER A 358 -34.12 7.95 1.80
N LEU A 359 -34.68 6.87 2.34
CA LEU A 359 -34.47 5.52 1.80
C LEU A 359 -35.07 5.35 0.40
N ILE A 360 -36.28 5.91 0.18
CA ILE A 360 -36.96 5.83 -1.12
C ILE A 360 -36.21 6.66 -2.15
N ASP A 361 -35.87 7.91 -1.83
CA ASP A 361 -35.18 8.84 -2.72
C ASP A 361 -33.77 8.35 -3.12
N ASN A 362 -33.15 7.56 -2.26
CA ASN A 362 -31.83 6.99 -2.51
C ASN A 362 -31.86 5.55 -3.07
N GLY A 363 -33.03 5.02 -3.47
CA GLY A 363 -33.13 3.72 -4.13
C GLY A 363 -33.11 2.52 -3.19
N GLY A 364 -33.44 2.72 -1.92
CA GLY A 364 -33.55 1.66 -0.91
C GLY A 364 -32.32 1.59 0.00
N ILE A 365 -32.11 0.43 0.62
CA ILE A 365 -31.09 0.23 1.67
C ILE A 365 -29.70 -0.04 1.10
N ASP A 366 -29.57 -0.53 -0.11
CA ASP A 366 -28.33 -1.01 -0.71
C ASP A 366 -27.23 0.07 -0.78
N PRO A 367 -27.52 1.32 -1.24
CA PRO A 367 -26.51 2.37 -1.30
C PRO A 367 -25.93 2.76 0.07
N PHE A 368 -26.75 2.68 1.11
CA PHE A 368 -26.31 2.96 2.50
C PHE A 368 -25.42 1.84 3.03
N PHE A 369 -25.74 0.57 2.78
CA PHE A 369 -24.89 -0.53 3.20
C PHE A 369 -23.55 -0.54 2.46
N ARG A 370 -23.47 -0.19 1.17
CA ARG A 370 -22.21 0.00 0.46
C ARG A 370 -21.39 1.10 1.12
N GLY A 371 -22.03 2.24 1.42
CA GLY A 371 -21.41 3.36 2.10
C GLY A 371 -20.87 2.99 3.48
N MET A 372 -21.67 2.31 4.31
CA MET A 372 -21.22 1.85 5.65
C MET A 372 -20.00 0.92 5.57
N GLY A 373 -19.96 0.04 4.57
CA GLY A 373 -18.80 -0.86 4.38
C GLY A 373 -17.53 -0.15 3.99
N ALA A 374 -17.65 0.97 3.27
CA ALA A 374 -16.53 1.78 2.83
C ALA A 374 -16.09 2.82 3.87
N GLN A 375 -17.01 3.34 4.64
CA GLN A 375 -16.77 4.41 5.59
C GLN A 375 -16.19 3.89 6.90
N MET A 376 -15.05 4.45 7.30
CA MET A 376 -14.45 4.21 8.61
C MET A 376 -15.21 5.01 9.68
N GLN A 377 -15.65 4.35 10.75
CA GLN A 377 -16.29 5.03 11.88
C GLN A 377 -15.35 6.03 12.56
N GLN A 378 -15.87 6.87 13.46
CA GLN A 378 -15.03 7.75 14.27
C GLN A 378 -14.32 6.96 15.37
N ARG A 379 -13.18 7.49 15.83
CA ARG A 379 -12.42 6.91 16.95
C ARG A 379 -13.26 6.87 18.21
N PHE A 380 -13.18 5.78 18.95
CA PHE A 380 -13.74 5.72 20.30
C PHE A 380 -12.90 6.58 21.24
N ASP A 381 -13.45 7.70 21.66
CA ASP A 381 -12.86 8.64 22.61
C ASP A 381 -13.94 9.56 23.22
N ALA A 382 -13.51 10.53 24.00
CA ALA A 382 -14.42 11.55 24.54
C ALA A 382 -14.66 12.69 23.53
N LYS A 383 -14.90 12.36 22.24
CA LYS A 383 -15.23 13.34 21.19
C LYS A 383 -16.52 12.93 20.49
N ILE A 384 -17.32 13.89 20.10
CA ILE A 384 -18.62 13.69 19.44
C ILE A 384 -18.80 14.74 18.36
N VAL A 385 -19.19 14.31 17.16
CA VAL A 385 -19.48 15.21 16.03
C VAL A 385 -20.59 16.21 16.38
N ASP A 386 -20.45 17.43 15.88
CA ASP A 386 -21.40 18.52 16.19
C ASP A 386 -22.81 18.24 15.67
N ASP A 387 -22.99 17.36 14.68
CA ASP A 387 -24.30 16.94 14.16
C ASP A 387 -25.21 16.37 15.26
N ILE A 388 -24.65 15.71 16.29
CA ILE A 388 -25.42 15.20 17.42
C ILE A 388 -25.07 15.91 18.75
N ARG A 389 -23.94 16.61 18.83
CA ARG A 389 -23.56 17.37 20.04
C ARG A 389 -24.25 18.73 20.13
N SER A 390 -24.60 19.36 19.03
CA SER A 390 -25.23 20.67 19.02
C SER A 390 -26.43 20.78 18.08
N PHE A 391 -26.55 19.88 17.09
CA PHE A 391 -27.58 19.91 16.05
C PHE A 391 -28.51 18.68 16.08
N LEU A 392 -28.47 17.90 17.15
CA LEU A 392 -29.38 16.74 17.26
C LEU A 392 -30.83 17.21 17.15
N PHE A 393 -31.55 16.70 16.17
CA PHE A 393 -32.98 16.99 15.86
C PHE A 393 -33.29 18.45 15.49
N GLY A 394 -32.29 19.27 15.17
CA GLY A 394 -32.50 20.64 14.75
C GLY A 394 -31.32 21.58 14.99
N ALA A 395 -31.51 22.86 14.69
CA ALA A 395 -30.54 23.89 14.99
C ALA A 395 -30.59 24.34 16.45
N PRO A 396 -29.47 24.74 17.07
CA PRO A 396 -29.45 25.30 18.41
C PRO A 396 -30.45 26.48 18.59
N GLY A 397 -31.29 26.40 19.60
CA GLY A 397 -32.34 27.36 19.83
C GLY A 397 -33.60 27.24 18.96
N ALA A 398 -33.63 26.25 18.05
CA ALA A 398 -34.76 25.91 17.20
C ALA A 398 -35.02 24.38 17.19
N GLY A 399 -34.93 23.75 18.37
CA GLY A 399 -35.13 22.31 18.55
C GLY A 399 -33.86 21.51 18.72
N GLY A 400 -32.69 22.07 18.36
CA GLY A 400 -31.41 21.37 18.49
C GLY A 400 -31.04 21.04 19.95
N LEU A 401 -30.50 19.83 20.13
CA LEU A 401 -30.12 19.27 21.42
C LEU A 401 -28.62 18.98 21.46
N ASP A 402 -28.10 18.78 22.68
CA ASP A 402 -26.73 18.30 22.95
C ASP A 402 -26.78 16.89 23.52
N LEU A 403 -26.48 15.88 22.69
CA LEU A 403 -26.53 14.48 23.12
C LEU A 403 -25.52 14.17 24.22
N ALA A 404 -24.32 14.78 24.21
CA ALA A 404 -23.34 14.58 25.27
C ALA A 404 -23.83 15.11 26.61
N ALA A 405 -24.38 16.34 26.63
CA ALA A 405 -24.96 16.93 27.85
C ALA A 405 -26.17 16.12 28.34
N ILE A 406 -27.01 15.62 27.43
CA ILE A 406 -28.14 14.74 27.75
C ILE A 406 -27.66 13.43 28.38
N ASN A 407 -26.63 12.77 27.85
CA ASN A 407 -26.09 11.53 28.40
C ASN A 407 -25.54 11.72 29.82
N ILE A 408 -24.81 12.80 30.07
CA ILE A 408 -24.31 13.13 31.38
C ILE A 408 -25.50 13.34 32.36
N ASN A 409 -26.48 14.12 31.94
CA ASN A 409 -27.64 14.42 32.77
C ASN A 409 -28.55 13.19 32.98
N ARG A 410 -28.62 12.28 31.99
CA ARG A 410 -29.33 11.01 32.08
C ARG A 410 -28.76 10.10 33.18
N GLY A 411 -27.46 9.99 33.26
CA GLY A 411 -26.81 9.28 34.34
C GLY A 411 -27.12 9.87 35.72
N ARG A 412 -27.10 11.20 35.82
CA ARG A 412 -27.42 11.93 37.08
C ARG A 412 -28.87 11.76 37.53
N GLU A 413 -29.84 11.90 36.59
CA GLU A 413 -31.26 11.74 36.96
C GLU A 413 -31.67 10.30 37.27
N ARG A 414 -30.98 9.30 36.68
CA ARG A 414 -31.16 7.89 37.03
C ARG A 414 -30.45 7.50 38.34
N GLY A 415 -29.68 8.39 38.93
CA GLY A 415 -28.92 8.13 40.14
C GLY A 415 -27.92 6.99 39.95
N ILE A 416 -27.26 6.91 38.78
CA ILE A 416 -26.18 5.94 38.62
C ILE A 416 -24.93 6.40 39.36
N ALA A 417 -24.10 5.44 39.78
CA ALA A 417 -22.87 5.73 40.51
C ALA A 417 -21.83 6.47 39.62
N ASP A 418 -20.82 7.03 40.27
CA ASP A 418 -19.66 7.59 39.60
C ASP A 418 -18.83 6.49 38.89
N PHE A 419 -17.93 6.96 38.05
CA PHE A 419 -17.06 6.07 37.26
C PHE A 419 -16.26 5.08 38.09
N ASN A 420 -15.56 5.57 39.13
CA ASN A 420 -14.74 4.73 40.02
C ASN A 420 -15.57 3.73 40.85
N SER A 421 -16.80 4.07 41.16
CA SER A 421 -17.72 3.16 41.86
C SER A 421 -18.13 1.99 40.95
N TYR A 422 -18.31 2.23 39.64
CA TYR A 422 -18.54 1.14 38.69
C TYR A 422 -17.30 0.30 38.48
N ARG A 423 -16.11 0.87 38.43
CA ARG A 423 -14.88 0.09 38.34
C ARG A 423 -14.82 -0.92 39.53
N ALA A 424 -15.03 -0.42 40.72
CA ALA A 424 -15.05 -1.30 41.89
C ALA A 424 -16.16 -2.38 41.86
N ALA A 425 -17.36 -2.03 41.36
CA ALA A 425 -18.48 -2.97 41.24
C ALA A 425 -18.21 -4.07 40.20
N LEU A 426 -17.41 -3.78 39.18
CA LEU A 426 -16.92 -4.70 38.15
C LEU A 426 -15.68 -5.49 38.58
N GLY A 427 -15.17 -5.26 39.80
CA GLY A 427 -13.97 -5.92 40.33
C GLY A 427 -12.65 -5.30 39.81
N LEU A 428 -12.71 -4.12 39.21
CA LEU A 428 -11.56 -3.38 38.72
C LEU A 428 -10.98 -2.48 39.80
N GLU A 429 -9.68 -2.19 39.75
CA GLU A 429 -9.04 -1.24 40.65
C GLU A 429 -9.51 0.20 40.35
N LYS A 430 -9.76 0.96 41.44
CA LYS A 430 -10.10 2.36 41.35
C LYS A 430 -8.91 3.20 40.91
N TYR A 431 -9.13 4.16 40.01
CA TYR A 431 -8.13 5.17 39.72
C TYR A 431 -7.97 6.18 40.88
N THR A 432 -6.78 6.63 41.10
CA THR A 432 -6.43 7.58 42.19
C THR A 432 -6.11 8.98 41.67
N ASN A 433 -5.91 9.13 40.40
CA ASN A 433 -5.66 10.42 39.74
C ASN A 433 -6.11 10.37 38.28
N PHE A 434 -6.32 11.57 37.68
CA PHE A 434 -6.84 11.70 36.33
C PHE A 434 -5.91 11.13 35.22
N ARG A 435 -4.58 11.13 35.43
CA ARG A 435 -3.62 10.59 34.46
C ARG A 435 -3.70 9.09 34.28
N GLN A 436 -4.27 8.37 35.22
CA GLN A 436 -4.53 6.94 35.09
C GLN A 436 -5.73 6.66 34.17
N ILE A 437 -6.56 7.65 33.91
CA ILE A 437 -7.75 7.52 33.06
C ILE A 437 -7.37 7.78 31.61
N CYS A 438 -6.66 8.89 31.32
CA CYS A 438 -6.16 9.23 30.02
C CYS A 438 -4.86 10.05 30.08
N GLU A 439 -4.02 9.89 29.06
CA GLU A 439 -2.77 10.63 28.91
C GLU A 439 -2.89 11.77 27.89
N GLU A 440 -3.95 11.79 27.06
CA GLU A 440 -4.20 12.85 26.09
C GLU A 440 -4.38 14.19 26.80
N VAL A 441 -3.53 15.16 26.45
CA VAL A 441 -3.38 16.42 27.19
C VAL A 441 -4.69 17.19 27.30
N ASP A 442 -5.40 17.36 26.19
CA ASP A 442 -6.64 18.15 26.15
C ASP A 442 -7.76 17.50 26.98
N ALA A 443 -7.88 16.17 26.90
CA ALA A 443 -8.87 15.41 27.66
C ALA A 443 -8.54 15.43 29.16
N LEU A 444 -7.26 15.26 29.51
CA LEU A 444 -6.78 15.34 30.88
C LEU A 444 -7.03 16.69 31.50
N GLU A 445 -6.71 17.80 30.81
CA GLU A 445 -6.99 19.18 31.27
C GLU A 445 -8.49 19.45 31.40
N ALA A 446 -9.29 18.93 30.48
CA ALA A 446 -10.74 19.05 30.53
C ALA A 446 -11.33 18.30 31.75
N LEU A 447 -10.85 17.07 32.03
CA LEU A 447 -11.25 16.32 33.22
C LEU A 447 -10.86 17.07 34.50
N GLN A 448 -9.62 17.52 34.62
CA GLN A 448 -9.12 18.24 35.80
C GLN A 448 -9.81 19.58 36.05
N SER A 449 -10.26 20.27 35.01
CA SER A 449 -10.95 21.54 35.13
C SER A 449 -12.45 21.42 35.47
N ASN A 450 -13.06 20.25 35.19
CA ASN A 450 -14.51 20.04 35.37
C ASN A 450 -14.88 19.14 36.56
N TYR A 451 -13.91 18.36 37.11
CA TYR A 451 -14.15 17.47 38.25
C TYR A 451 -13.15 17.74 39.39
N SER A 452 -13.62 17.71 40.63
CA SER A 452 -12.80 17.94 41.82
C SER A 452 -11.89 16.76 42.16
N SER A 453 -12.32 15.55 41.81
CA SER A 453 -11.61 14.30 42.04
C SER A 453 -12.03 13.25 41.02
N VAL A 454 -11.26 12.18 40.93
CA VAL A 454 -11.59 11.01 40.06
C VAL A 454 -12.86 10.27 40.54
N ASP A 455 -13.21 10.40 41.83
CA ASP A 455 -14.43 9.84 42.42
C ASP A 455 -15.70 10.71 42.16
N ASP A 456 -15.54 11.86 41.51
CA ASP A 456 -16.66 12.74 41.11
C ASP A 456 -17.05 12.58 39.63
N ILE A 457 -16.27 11.83 38.85
CA ILE A 457 -16.48 11.74 37.39
C ILE A 457 -17.81 11.02 37.12
N ASP A 458 -18.63 11.63 36.26
CA ASP A 458 -19.84 10.98 35.74
C ASP A 458 -19.47 9.70 35.00
N ALA A 459 -20.18 8.59 35.23
CA ALA A 459 -19.83 7.27 34.72
C ALA A 459 -19.58 7.25 33.21
N TRP A 460 -20.51 7.85 32.44
CA TRP A 460 -20.37 7.91 30.98
C TRP A 460 -19.13 8.70 30.52
N VAL A 461 -18.83 9.83 31.22
CA VAL A 461 -17.66 10.65 30.92
C VAL A 461 -16.35 9.89 31.17
N GLY A 462 -16.26 9.20 32.33
CA GLY A 462 -15.08 8.42 32.66
C GLY A 462 -14.86 7.23 31.71
N MET A 463 -15.94 6.55 31.33
CA MET A 463 -15.89 5.42 30.40
C MET A 463 -15.41 5.79 28.99
N LEU A 464 -15.78 6.98 28.50
CA LEU A 464 -15.33 7.45 27.19
C LEU A 464 -13.92 8.07 27.21
N ALA A 465 -13.52 8.61 28.37
CA ALA A 465 -12.18 9.19 28.51
C ALA A 465 -11.13 8.15 28.90
N GLU A 466 -11.52 6.94 29.27
CA GLU A 466 -10.60 5.87 29.64
C GLU A 466 -9.83 5.36 28.43
N GLU A 467 -8.49 5.32 28.52
CA GLU A 467 -7.63 4.84 27.44
C GLU A 467 -7.99 3.41 27.03
N PRO A 468 -8.11 3.12 25.73
CA PRO A 468 -8.33 1.77 25.24
C PRO A 468 -7.17 0.84 25.60
N ASN A 469 -7.49 -0.41 25.93
CA ASN A 469 -6.48 -1.46 26.05
C ASN A 469 -5.90 -1.83 24.66
N GLU A 470 -4.65 -2.28 24.62
CA GLU A 470 -4.02 -2.72 23.37
C GLU A 470 -4.86 -3.80 22.67
N GLY A 471 -5.21 -3.56 21.42
CA GLY A 471 -6.03 -4.45 20.60
C GLY A 471 -7.54 -4.36 20.84
N ASN A 472 -8.01 -3.54 21.78
CA ASN A 472 -9.43 -3.33 22.07
C ASN A 472 -9.89 -1.94 21.60
N LEU A 473 -11.17 -1.85 21.26
CA LEU A 473 -11.78 -0.55 20.96
C LEU A 473 -11.96 0.29 22.23
N PHE A 474 -12.13 -0.33 23.39
CA PHE A 474 -12.56 0.28 24.65
C PHE A 474 -11.52 0.15 25.74
N GLY A 475 -11.63 1.04 26.74
CA GLY A 475 -10.97 0.89 28.03
C GLY A 475 -11.54 -0.27 28.85
N GLU A 476 -10.89 -0.54 29.98
CA GLU A 476 -11.20 -1.67 30.86
C GLU A 476 -12.64 -1.70 31.36
N THR A 477 -13.17 -0.52 31.69
CA THR A 477 -14.50 -0.42 32.32
C THR A 477 -15.63 -0.73 31.34
N VAL A 478 -15.60 -0.18 30.13
CA VAL A 478 -16.58 -0.48 29.07
C VAL A 478 -16.46 -1.94 28.67
N SER A 479 -15.24 -2.45 28.46
CA SER A 479 -15.01 -3.86 28.13
C SER A 479 -15.59 -4.83 29.16
N ALA A 480 -15.40 -4.53 30.46
CA ALA A 480 -15.95 -5.34 31.54
C ALA A 480 -17.49 -5.28 31.59
N PHE A 481 -18.08 -4.12 31.37
CA PHE A 481 -19.54 -3.99 31.29
C PHE A 481 -20.14 -4.78 30.11
N MET A 482 -19.57 -4.61 28.94
CA MET A 482 -20.02 -5.32 27.74
C MET A 482 -19.95 -6.83 27.94
N LYS A 483 -18.82 -7.31 28.43
CA LYS A 483 -18.62 -8.74 28.72
C LYS A 483 -19.65 -9.24 29.72
N LEU A 484 -19.81 -8.58 30.86
CA LEU A 484 -20.76 -8.98 31.92
C LEU A 484 -22.20 -9.06 31.37
N GLN A 485 -22.69 -8.00 30.73
CA GLN A 485 -24.08 -7.94 30.29
C GLN A 485 -24.37 -8.97 29.21
N PHE A 486 -23.49 -9.10 28.20
CA PHE A 486 -23.70 -10.03 27.10
C PHE A 486 -23.50 -11.49 27.50
N GLU A 487 -22.64 -11.79 28.48
CA GLU A 487 -22.56 -13.13 29.08
C GLU A 487 -23.87 -13.50 29.81
N LEU A 488 -24.44 -12.57 30.58
CA LEU A 488 -25.71 -12.78 31.30
C LEU A 488 -26.88 -13.01 30.31
N ILE A 489 -26.93 -12.22 29.21
CA ILE A 489 -27.94 -12.39 28.16
C ILE A 489 -27.81 -13.74 27.47
N ARG A 490 -26.58 -14.15 27.09
CA ARG A 490 -26.33 -15.43 26.40
C ARG A 490 -26.56 -16.62 27.30
N ASP A 491 -25.93 -16.62 28.47
CA ASP A 491 -25.90 -17.81 29.35
C ASP A 491 -27.24 -18.01 30.05
N GLY A 492 -28.00 -16.94 30.29
CA GLY A 492 -29.34 -16.99 30.90
C GLY A 492 -30.46 -17.34 29.91
N ASP A 493 -30.17 -17.40 28.61
CA ASP A 493 -31.17 -17.60 27.58
C ASP A 493 -31.45 -19.10 27.34
N ARG A 494 -32.61 -19.57 27.77
CA ARG A 494 -33.04 -20.97 27.51
C ARG A 494 -33.33 -21.27 26.04
N PHE A 495 -33.57 -20.24 25.23
CA PHE A 495 -33.77 -20.34 23.79
C PHE A 495 -32.54 -19.90 22.97
N TYR A 496 -31.37 -19.89 23.61
CA TYR A 496 -30.16 -19.66 22.83
C TYR A 496 -30.03 -20.70 21.72
N TYR A 497 -29.75 -20.26 20.48
CA TYR A 497 -29.89 -21.14 19.30
C TYR A 497 -29.07 -22.44 19.39
N GLU A 498 -27.93 -22.44 20.06
CA GLU A 498 -27.07 -23.62 20.24
C GLU A 498 -27.77 -24.76 20.99
N ILE A 499 -28.67 -24.43 21.89
CA ILE A 499 -29.33 -25.39 22.77
C ILE A 499 -30.83 -25.50 22.51
N ASP A 500 -31.42 -24.66 21.65
CA ASP A 500 -32.86 -24.76 21.33
C ASP A 500 -33.16 -26.16 20.75
N PRO A 501 -33.97 -26.98 21.43
CA PRO A 501 -34.24 -28.36 21.00
C PRO A 501 -35.16 -28.44 19.80
N THR A 502 -35.76 -27.33 19.39
CA THR A 502 -36.68 -27.27 18.26
C THR A 502 -35.99 -26.93 16.95
N LEU A 503 -34.73 -26.48 17.02
CA LEU A 503 -33.86 -26.30 15.85
C LEU A 503 -33.11 -27.63 15.57
N SER A 504 -33.11 -28.03 14.32
CA SER A 504 -32.31 -29.19 13.87
C SER A 504 -30.82 -28.84 13.87
N GLU A 505 -29.94 -29.86 13.91
CA GLU A 505 -28.50 -29.63 13.82
C GLU A 505 -28.06 -29.02 12.47
N ALA A 506 -28.83 -29.24 11.40
CA ALA A 506 -28.61 -28.58 10.11
C ALA A 506 -28.87 -27.07 10.20
N GLU A 507 -29.99 -26.67 10.84
CA GLU A 507 -30.31 -25.25 11.05
C GLU A 507 -29.31 -24.57 11.99
N LYS A 508 -28.94 -25.22 13.10
CA LYS A 508 -27.88 -24.68 13.98
C LYS A 508 -26.57 -24.50 13.25
N THR A 509 -26.21 -25.44 12.36
CA THR A 509 -25.00 -25.32 11.54
C THR A 509 -25.10 -24.17 10.53
N ALA A 510 -26.26 -23.99 9.90
CA ALA A 510 -26.54 -22.88 9.01
C ALA A 510 -26.43 -21.53 9.76
N ILE A 511 -26.99 -21.42 10.97
CA ILE A 511 -26.89 -20.25 11.82
C ILE A 511 -25.42 -19.96 12.17
N ARG A 512 -24.66 -20.96 12.64
CA ARG A 512 -23.23 -20.80 12.99
C ARG A 512 -22.39 -20.31 11.83
N SER A 513 -22.69 -20.70 10.59
CA SER A 513 -21.96 -20.31 9.40
C SER A 513 -22.43 -18.99 8.80
N THR A 514 -23.57 -18.46 9.22
CA THR A 514 -24.13 -17.22 8.68
C THR A 514 -23.41 -16.02 9.27
N THR A 515 -22.87 -15.19 8.41
CA THR A 515 -22.21 -13.91 8.75
C THR A 515 -23.14 -12.73 8.43
N MET A 516 -22.82 -11.56 8.96
CA MET A 516 -23.52 -10.32 8.59
C MET A 516 -23.42 -10.04 7.08
N ARG A 517 -22.27 -10.36 6.47
CA ARG A 517 -22.10 -10.31 5.02
C ARG A 517 -23.11 -11.20 4.29
N ASP A 518 -23.31 -12.42 4.76
CA ASP A 518 -24.26 -13.37 4.12
C ASP A 518 -25.69 -12.86 4.19
N VAL A 519 -26.09 -12.26 5.32
CA VAL A 519 -27.41 -11.64 5.46
C VAL A 519 -27.58 -10.48 4.47
N LEU A 520 -26.57 -9.63 4.32
CA LEU A 520 -26.58 -8.55 3.34
C LEU A 520 -26.69 -9.08 1.90
N MET A 521 -25.78 -9.97 1.52
CA MET A 521 -25.67 -10.46 0.13
C MET A 521 -26.95 -11.16 -0.36
N ARG A 522 -27.70 -11.84 0.52
CA ARG A 522 -28.92 -12.58 0.15
C ARG A 522 -30.21 -11.75 0.24
N ASN A 523 -30.16 -10.53 0.82
CA ASN A 523 -31.31 -9.65 1.01
C ASN A 523 -31.22 -8.30 0.29
N THR A 524 -30.14 -8.08 -0.44
CA THR A 524 -29.88 -6.85 -1.23
C THR A 524 -29.41 -7.21 -2.63
N ASN A 525 -29.26 -6.21 -3.49
CA ASN A 525 -28.62 -6.35 -4.80
C ASN A 525 -27.11 -6.04 -4.75
N ILE A 526 -26.52 -6.05 -3.57
CA ILE A 526 -25.08 -5.85 -3.40
C ILE A 526 -24.37 -7.11 -3.90
N HIS A 527 -23.53 -6.99 -4.92
CA HIS A 527 -22.82 -8.13 -5.51
C HIS A 527 -21.48 -8.41 -4.82
N ILE A 528 -20.88 -7.38 -4.23
CA ILE A 528 -19.57 -7.47 -3.57
C ILE A 528 -19.58 -6.70 -2.24
N MET A 529 -19.09 -7.38 -1.21
CA MET A 529 -18.88 -6.85 0.13
C MET A 529 -17.67 -7.57 0.75
N GLN A 530 -16.89 -6.88 1.55
CA GLN A 530 -15.77 -7.49 2.30
C GLN A 530 -16.24 -8.62 3.24
N ASP A 531 -15.40 -9.61 3.47
CA ASP A 531 -15.74 -10.79 4.30
C ASP A 531 -16.13 -10.39 5.73
N ASN A 532 -15.37 -9.46 6.32
CA ASN A 532 -15.75 -8.87 7.60
C ASN A 532 -16.28 -7.45 7.35
N VAL A 533 -17.61 -7.29 7.36
CA VAL A 533 -18.26 -6.00 7.10
C VAL A 533 -17.96 -4.94 8.16
N PHE A 534 -17.60 -5.37 9.37
CA PHE A 534 -17.23 -4.47 10.48
C PHE A 534 -15.83 -3.83 10.33
N LYS A 535 -15.07 -4.21 9.27
CA LYS A 535 -13.82 -3.56 8.86
C LYS A 535 -14.06 -2.71 7.63
N ALA A 536 -13.64 -1.45 7.67
CA ALA A 536 -13.85 -0.54 6.54
C ALA A 536 -13.01 -0.95 5.33
N LYS A 537 -13.65 -1.09 4.18
CA LYS A 537 -13.00 -1.38 2.92
C LYS A 537 -13.79 -0.82 1.76
N HIS A 538 -13.15 0.05 0.97
CA HIS A 538 -13.81 0.61 -0.20
C HIS A 538 -14.16 -0.49 -1.20
N PRO A 539 -15.38 -0.52 -1.81
CA PRO A 539 -15.81 -1.59 -2.73
C PRO A 539 -14.82 -1.86 -3.86
N THR A 540 -14.27 -0.82 -4.47
CA THR A 540 -13.28 -0.93 -5.56
C THR A 540 -11.96 -1.59 -5.16
N SER A 541 -11.69 -1.70 -3.87
CA SER A 541 -10.51 -2.41 -3.33
C SER A 541 -10.81 -3.85 -2.94
N ILE A 542 -12.08 -4.29 -3.06
CA ILE A 542 -12.47 -5.66 -2.79
C ILE A 542 -12.18 -6.50 -4.02
N CYS A 543 -11.64 -7.67 -3.79
CA CYS A 543 -11.31 -8.62 -4.82
C CYS A 543 -12.52 -9.00 -5.67
N GLY A 544 -12.33 -9.05 -7.00
CA GLY A 544 -13.40 -9.40 -7.95
C GLY A 544 -14.38 -8.25 -8.26
N PHE A 545 -14.22 -7.06 -7.68
CA PHE A 545 -15.10 -5.91 -7.97
C PHE A 545 -15.11 -5.53 -9.46
N TYR A 546 -13.95 -5.55 -10.12
CA TYR A 546 -13.80 -5.27 -11.55
C TYR A 546 -13.80 -6.53 -12.43
N GLY A 547 -14.03 -7.72 -11.87
CA GLY A 547 -14.01 -9.00 -12.55
C GLY A 547 -13.06 -10.02 -11.93
N GLU A 548 -13.09 -11.25 -12.44
CA GLU A 548 -12.27 -12.37 -11.93
C GLU A 548 -10.82 -12.32 -12.44
N SER A 549 -10.54 -11.55 -13.48
CA SER A 549 -9.20 -11.36 -14.04
C SER A 549 -8.90 -9.91 -14.34
N ALA A 550 -7.62 -9.57 -14.31
CA ALA A 550 -7.09 -8.25 -14.60
C ALA A 550 -5.92 -8.35 -15.59
N ARG A 551 -5.59 -7.23 -16.21
CA ARG A 551 -4.43 -7.06 -17.08
C ARG A 551 -3.36 -6.23 -16.36
N LEU A 552 -2.11 -6.65 -16.48
CA LEU A 552 -0.94 -5.87 -16.09
C LEU A 552 -0.18 -5.44 -17.35
N GLN A 553 -0.09 -4.14 -17.59
CA GLN A 553 0.60 -3.62 -18.76
C GLN A 553 1.48 -2.42 -18.39
N GLY A 554 2.42 -2.05 -19.28
CA GLY A 554 3.27 -0.90 -19.04
C GLY A 554 4.31 -0.63 -20.09
N ILE A 555 5.11 0.42 -19.83
CA ILE A 555 6.18 0.90 -20.68
C ILE A 555 7.48 0.91 -19.90
N VAL A 556 8.58 0.55 -20.57
CA VAL A 556 9.93 0.67 -20.03
C VAL A 556 10.66 1.79 -20.77
N THR A 557 11.02 2.86 -20.07
CA THR A 557 11.78 3.98 -20.62
C THR A 557 13.06 4.19 -19.82
N ASN A 558 14.05 4.87 -20.39
CA ASN A 558 15.17 5.41 -19.59
C ASN A 558 14.78 6.74 -18.92
N GLU A 559 15.65 7.30 -18.09
CA GLU A 559 15.40 8.59 -17.40
C GLU A 559 15.17 9.78 -18.35
N PHE A 560 15.56 9.66 -19.61
CA PHE A 560 15.40 10.68 -20.66
C PHE A 560 14.09 10.49 -21.45
N GLY A 561 13.24 9.53 -21.06
CA GLY A 561 11.97 9.21 -21.71
C GLY A 561 12.06 8.40 -22.99
N SER A 562 13.24 7.88 -23.32
CA SER A 562 13.40 7.01 -24.51
C SER A 562 13.01 5.57 -24.17
N ILE A 563 12.25 4.94 -25.07
CA ILE A 563 11.82 3.55 -24.93
C ILE A 563 13.03 2.60 -24.96
N VAL A 564 13.06 1.67 -24.02
CA VAL A 564 14.13 0.67 -23.90
C VAL A 564 13.64 -0.67 -24.47
N LEU A 565 14.22 -1.11 -25.58
CA LEU A 565 13.85 -2.35 -26.26
C LEU A 565 14.58 -3.57 -25.68
N ASN A 566 14.07 -4.75 -25.99
CA ASN A 566 14.67 -6.04 -25.62
C ASN A 566 14.84 -6.21 -24.10
N VAL A 567 13.84 -5.78 -23.35
CA VAL A 567 13.73 -6.06 -21.91
C VAL A 567 12.99 -7.37 -21.74
N GLU A 568 13.57 -8.31 -21.04
CA GLU A 568 12.91 -9.54 -20.61
C GLU A 568 11.99 -9.22 -19.43
N VAL A 569 10.69 -9.52 -19.57
CA VAL A 569 9.68 -9.33 -18.56
C VAL A 569 9.15 -10.71 -18.18
N GLU A 570 9.37 -11.11 -16.95
CA GLU A 570 8.89 -12.38 -16.38
C GLU A 570 7.88 -12.08 -15.27
N VAL A 571 6.68 -12.67 -15.37
CA VAL A 571 5.61 -12.55 -14.37
C VAL A 571 5.25 -13.93 -13.86
N ASN A 572 5.28 -14.08 -12.54
CA ASN A 572 4.99 -15.34 -11.86
C ASN A 572 3.84 -15.14 -10.85
N ASP A 573 3.04 -16.19 -10.64
CA ASP A 573 2.00 -16.25 -9.61
C ASP A 573 2.59 -16.51 -8.20
N GLU A 574 1.75 -16.58 -7.18
CA GLU A 574 2.13 -16.87 -5.79
C GLU A 574 2.84 -18.23 -5.63
N GLN A 575 2.58 -19.17 -6.51
CA GLN A 575 3.19 -20.51 -6.52
C GLN A 575 4.49 -20.54 -7.33
N ASN A 576 5.01 -19.37 -7.79
CA ASN A 576 6.16 -19.21 -8.69
C ASN A 576 5.98 -19.95 -10.04
N ARG A 577 4.75 -20.05 -10.54
CA ARG A 577 4.49 -20.51 -11.91
C ARG A 577 4.53 -19.30 -12.84
N THR A 578 5.28 -19.39 -13.92
CA THR A 578 5.40 -18.32 -14.90
C THR A 578 4.09 -18.16 -15.66
N LEU A 579 3.45 -17.01 -15.48
CA LEU A 579 2.26 -16.59 -16.21
C LEU A 579 2.64 -16.03 -17.58
N SER A 580 3.73 -15.27 -17.64
CA SER A 580 4.27 -14.70 -18.87
C SER A 580 5.77 -14.56 -18.77
N SER A 581 6.46 -14.85 -19.88
CA SER A 581 7.87 -14.54 -20.10
C SER A 581 8.04 -14.08 -21.54
N ALA A 582 8.35 -12.81 -21.74
CA ALA A 582 8.44 -12.22 -23.07
C ALA A 582 9.58 -11.20 -23.15
N ILE A 583 10.10 -11.01 -24.36
CA ILE A 583 11.01 -9.91 -24.65
C ILE A 583 10.16 -8.74 -25.15
N SER A 584 10.19 -7.65 -24.39
CA SER A 584 9.43 -6.43 -24.67
C SER A 584 10.07 -5.61 -25.80
N ASP A 585 9.24 -5.08 -26.68
CA ASP A 585 9.60 -4.02 -27.62
C ASP A 585 9.51 -2.60 -27.00
N GLY A 586 9.62 -2.54 -25.68
CA GLY A 586 9.47 -1.34 -24.85
C GLY A 586 8.12 -1.22 -24.19
N THR A 587 7.15 -2.05 -24.58
CA THR A 587 5.85 -2.21 -23.93
C THR A 587 5.64 -3.67 -23.54
N PHE A 588 4.86 -3.92 -22.51
CA PHE A 588 4.45 -5.27 -22.12
C PHE A 588 2.99 -5.30 -21.75
N SER A 589 2.35 -6.46 -21.92
CA SER A 589 1.00 -6.73 -21.46
C SER A 589 0.89 -8.20 -21.06
N VAL A 590 0.36 -8.44 -19.87
CA VAL A 590 0.05 -9.76 -19.36
C VAL A 590 -1.44 -9.77 -19.03
N ASP A 591 -2.20 -10.55 -19.77
CA ASP A 591 -3.66 -10.66 -19.63
C ASP A 591 -4.03 -11.85 -18.72
N ASP A 592 -5.29 -11.91 -18.31
CA ASP A 592 -5.91 -13.00 -17.55
C ASP A 592 -5.23 -13.35 -16.22
N ILE A 593 -4.64 -12.35 -15.56
CA ILE A 593 -4.14 -12.50 -14.18
C ILE A 593 -5.34 -12.57 -13.25
N ALA A 594 -5.46 -13.65 -12.47
CA ALA A 594 -6.54 -13.77 -11.48
C ALA A 594 -6.50 -12.61 -10.49
N THR A 595 -7.66 -11.95 -10.30
CA THR A 595 -7.75 -10.87 -9.32
C THR A 595 -7.56 -11.43 -7.91
N CYS A 596 -6.83 -10.69 -7.05
CA CYS A 596 -6.55 -11.05 -5.66
C CYS A 596 -5.45 -12.08 -5.43
N GLU A 597 -4.81 -12.54 -6.47
CA GLU A 597 -3.56 -13.29 -6.34
C GLU A 597 -2.39 -12.30 -6.42
N GLU A 598 -1.40 -12.48 -5.57
CA GLU A 598 -0.16 -11.73 -5.66
C GLU A 598 0.64 -12.24 -6.86
N VAL A 599 1.01 -11.35 -7.75
CA VAL A 599 1.95 -11.66 -8.82
C VAL A 599 3.29 -10.99 -8.58
N SER A 600 4.36 -11.68 -8.92
CA SER A 600 5.72 -11.13 -8.89
C SER A 600 6.21 -10.90 -10.32
N MET A 601 6.81 -9.72 -10.55
CA MET A 601 7.39 -9.33 -11.83
C MET A 601 8.88 -9.09 -11.68
N LYS A 602 9.65 -9.62 -12.62
CA LYS A 602 11.08 -9.37 -12.76
C LYS A 602 11.37 -8.84 -14.15
N LEU A 603 12.19 -7.78 -14.22
CA LEU A 603 12.68 -7.23 -15.48
C LEU A 603 14.19 -7.47 -15.57
N ALA A 604 14.66 -7.80 -16.78
CA ALA A 604 16.07 -7.98 -17.04
C ALA A 604 16.42 -7.51 -18.46
N LYS A 605 17.60 -6.93 -18.62
CA LYS A 605 18.19 -6.66 -19.94
C LYS A 605 19.67 -7.01 -19.88
N ASN A 606 20.05 -7.99 -20.69
CA ASN A 606 21.40 -8.56 -20.74
C ASN A 606 22.09 -8.16 -22.03
N ASP A 607 22.45 -6.89 -22.15
CA ASP A 607 23.34 -6.42 -23.20
C ASP A 607 24.80 -6.31 -22.72
N SER A 608 25.71 -5.87 -23.62
CA SER A 608 27.10 -5.65 -23.25
C SER A 608 27.24 -4.61 -22.14
N TYR A 609 28.03 -4.92 -21.11
CA TYR A 609 28.27 -4.03 -19.98
C TYR A 609 28.91 -2.70 -20.42
N ASP A 610 29.74 -2.69 -21.48
CA ASP A 610 30.40 -1.51 -22.02
C ASP A 610 29.52 -0.64 -22.94
N ASN A 611 28.25 -1.04 -23.18
CA ASN A 611 27.31 -0.26 -23.97
C ASN A 611 27.08 1.12 -23.34
N GLY A 612 27.43 2.19 -24.06
CA GLY A 612 27.34 3.58 -23.63
C GLY A 612 28.38 4.07 -22.63
N ILE A 613 29.20 3.17 -22.09
CA ILE A 613 30.17 3.53 -21.07
C ILE A 613 31.47 4.05 -21.67
N THR A 614 31.81 5.27 -21.31
CA THR A 614 32.97 5.99 -21.81
C THR A 614 33.78 6.66 -20.68
N THR A 615 34.94 7.20 -21.04
CA THR A 615 35.71 8.02 -20.09
C THR A 615 35.00 9.32 -19.71
N LEU A 616 34.01 9.77 -20.49
CA LEU A 616 33.16 10.91 -20.12
C LEU A 616 32.33 10.65 -18.88
N ASP A 617 31.75 9.45 -18.75
CA ASP A 617 31.01 9.05 -17.55
C ASP A 617 31.89 9.11 -16.30
N MET A 618 33.16 8.66 -16.44
CA MET A 618 34.14 8.77 -15.36
C MET A 618 34.43 10.23 -14.96
N VAL A 619 34.44 11.15 -15.92
CA VAL A 619 34.62 12.59 -15.63
C VAL A 619 33.42 13.13 -14.89
N LEU A 620 32.20 12.81 -15.30
CA LEU A 620 30.97 13.25 -14.67
C LEU A 620 30.84 12.69 -13.24
N ILE A 621 31.10 11.41 -13.06
CA ILE A 621 31.12 10.76 -11.74
C ILE A 621 32.19 11.38 -10.84
N LEU A 622 33.37 11.66 -11.38
CA LEU A 622 34.44 12.32 -10.61
C LEU A 622 34.05 13.72 -10.15
N LYS A 623 33.41 14.53 -11.02
CA LYS A 623 32.88 15.85 -10.66
C LYS A 623 31.81 15.76 -9.57
N HIS A 624 30.94 14.77 -9.64
CA HIS A 624 29.94 14.50 -8.60
C HIS A 624 30.61 14.15 -7.25
N ILE A 625 31.56 13.21 -7.23
CA ILE A 625 32.30 12.80 -6.02
C ILE A 625 33.00 14.02 -5.37
N LEU A 626 33.56 14.92 -6.19
CA LEU A 626 34.24 16.12 -5.72
C LEU A 626 33.28 17.28 -5.41
N ASN A 627 31.99 17.08 -5.58
CA ASN A 627 30.95 18.10 -5.40
C ASN A 627 31.17 19.36 -6.23
N ILE A 628 31.74 19.19 -7.41
CA ILE A 628 31.96 20.28 -8.41
C ILE A 628 30.69 20.44 -9.25
N ASP A 629 30.12 19.32 -9.67
CA ASP A 629 28.87 19.23 -10.44
C ASP A 629 28.11 18.01 -9.96
N ALA A 630 27.17 18.23 -9.04
CA ALA A 630 26.39 17.14 -8.43
C ALA A 630 25.33 16.63 -9.41
N PHE A 631 25.05 15.34 -9.39
CA PHE A 631 23.98 14.77 -10.18
C PHE A 631 22.61 15.31 -9.77
N ASP A 632 21.79 15.60 -10.75
CA ASP A 632 20.49 16.24 -10.64
C ASP A 632 19.32 15.25 -10.56
N THR A 633 19.58 13.95 -10.77
CA THR A 633 18.58 12.90 -10.68
C THR A 633 19.06 11.72 -9.81
N PRO A 634 18.14 11.03 -9.11
CA PRO A 634 18.48 9.83 -8.36
C PRO A 634 18.99 8.70 -9.27
N TYR A 635 18.53 8.64 -10.51
CA TYR A 635 18.92 7.63 -11.48
C TYR A 635 20.41 7.69 -11.84
N LYS A 636 20.98 8.90 -11.98
CA LYS A 636 22.42 9.07 -12.23
C LYS A 636 23.28 8.63 -11.04
N ILE A 637 22.79 8.85 -9.81
CA ILE A 637 23.46 8.38 -8.60
C ILE A 637 23.46 6.84 -8.57
N ILE A 638 22.32 6.22 -8.88
CA ILE A 638 22.19 4.76 -8.97
C ILE A 638 23.10 4.19 -10.08
N ALA A 639 23.09 4.82 -11.26
CA ALA A 639 23.93 4.42 -12.38
C ALA A 639 25.43 4.46 -12.03
N ALA A 640 25.85 5.39 -11.20
CA ALA A 640 27.25 5.60 -10.83
C ALA A 640 27.79 4.58 -9.82
N ASP A 641 26.96 3.95 -8.97
CA ASP A 641 27.36 2.90 -8.02
C ASP A 641 27.45 1.54 -8.72
N VAL A 642 28.46 1.38 -9.56
CA VAL A 642 28.65 0.17 -10.38
C VAL A 642 29.17 -1.02 -9.58
N ASN A 643 29.62 -0.80 -8.36
CA ASN A 643 30.09 -1.87 -7.49
C ASN A 643 29.09 -2.25 -6.39
N ASN A 644 27.89 -1.66 -6.43
CA ASN A 644 26.79 -1.89 -5.49
C ASN A 644 27.23 -1.76 -4.01
N SER A 645 28.04 -0.72 -3.72
CA SER A 645 28.57 -0.46 -2.38
C SER A 645 27.69 0.48 -1.56
N LYS A 646 26.60 0.94 -2.11
CA LYS A 646 25.71 1.98 -1.60
C LYS A 646 26.38 3.35 -1.46
N SER A 647 27.41 3.59 -2.26
CA SER A 647 28.10 4.88 -2.28
C SER A 647 28.83 5.10 -3.60
N VAL A 648 28.72 6.29 -4.17
CA VAL A 648 29.50 6.68 -5.35
C VAL A 648 30.88 7.15 -4.91
N SER A 649 31.94 6.45 -5.34
CA SER A 649 33.28 6.65 -4.85
C SER A 649 34.37 6.39 -5.92
N ALA A 650 35.63 6.58 -5.58
CA ALA A 650 36.74 6.27 -6.46
C ALA A 650 36.82 4.77 -6.86
N SER A 651 36.19 3.87 -6.08
CA SER A 651 36.17 2.44 -6.44
C SER A 651 35.31 2.18 -7.68
N ASP A 652 34.24 2.94 -7.87
CA ASP A 652 33.37 2.86 -9.04
C ASP A 652 34.08 3.33 -10.29
N LEU A 653 34.85 4.42 -10.19
CA LEU A 653 35.72 4.87 -11.29
C LEU A 653 36.76 3.82 -11.70
N VAL A 654 37.29 3.07 -10.72
CA VAL A 654 38.22 1.96 -11.00
C VAL A 654 37.50 0.83 -11.73
N ALA A 655 36.28 0.47 -11.31
CA ALA A 655 35.50 -0.57 -11.95
C ALA A 655 35.10 -0.19 -13.39
N ILE A 656 34.63 1.03 -13.62
CA ILE A 656 34.31 1.54 -14.96
C ILE A 656 35.56 1.54 -15.85
N ARG A 657 36.69 2.03 -15.33
CA ARG A 657 37.95 2.04 -16.11
C ARG A 657 38.40 0.65 -16.49
N LYS A 658 38.31 -0.33 -15.61
CA LYS A 658 38.61 -1.72 -15.90
C LYS A 658 37.72 -2.28 -17.04
N LEU A 659 36.46 -1.90 -17.05
CA LEU A 659 35.54 -2.29 -18.11
C LEU A 659 35.94 -1.64 -19.45
N ILE A 660 36.17 -0.32 -19.49
CA ILE A 660 36.64 0.40 -20.69
C ILE A 660 37.94 -0.21 -21.22
N LEU A 661 38.89 -0.49 -20.35
CA LEU A 661 40.17 -1.10 -20.72
C LEU A 661 40.03 -2.59 -21.07
N GLY A 662 38.89 -3.23 -20.81
CA GLY A 662 38.62 -4.64 -21.10
C GLY A 662 39.41 -5.60 -20.22
N THR A 663 39.88 -5.14 -19.05
CA THR A 663 40.50 -6.02 -18.06
C THR A 663 39.47 -6.80 -17.27
N GLU A 664 38.25 -6.28 -17.19
CA GLU A 664 37.05 -6.96 -16.71
C GLU A 664 35.97 -6.84 -17.81
N THR A 665 35.03 -7.77 -17.81
CA THR A 665 33.91 -7.81 -18.76
C THR A 665 32.59 -7.48 -18.09
N ASN A 666 32.54 -7.51 -16.76
CA ASN A 666 31.35 -7.28 -15.94
C ASN A 666 31.71 -6.34 -14.78
N PHE A 667 30.72 -5.75 -14.18
CA PHE A 667 30.90 -5.04 -12.92
C PHE A 667 31.09 -6.02 -11.73
N PRO A 668 31.72 -5.57 -10.63
CA PRO A 668 31.89 -6.39 -9.45
C PRO A 668 30.55 -6.59 -8.69
N ASN A 669 30.56 -7.54 -7.74
CA ASN A 669 29.43 -7.84 -6.85
C ASN A 669 28.13 -8.19 -7.58
N GLU A 670 28.23 -8.82 -8.75
CA GLU A 670 27.09 -9.24 -9.57
C GLU A 670 26.16 -8.08 -9.96
N THR A 671 26.66 -6.85 -9.97
CA THR A 671 25.88 -5.69 -10.41
C THR A 671 25.41 -5.91 -11.85
N PRO A 672 24.10 -5.82 -12.11
CA PRO A 672 23.56 -6.05 -13.46
C PRO A 672 23.97 -4.94 -14.43
N SER A 673 23.88 -5.20 -15.73
CA SER A 673 24.13 -4.18 -16.77
C SER A 673 23.05 -3.07 -16.75
N TRP A 674 21.82 -3.44 -16.43
CA TRP A 674 20.69 -2.55 -16.26
C TRP A 674 19.96 -2.82 -14.96
N ARG A 675 19.46 -1.75 -14.31
CA ARG A 675 18.49 -1.80 -13.21
C ARG A 675 17.16 -1.21 -13.66
N PHE A 676 16.08 -1.70 -13.04
CA PHE A 676 14.72 -1.23 -13.33
C PHE A 676 14.10 -0.70 -12.05
N ILE A 677 13.45 0.46 -12.14
CA ILE A 677 12.83 1.14 -11.02
C ILE A 677 11.40 1.47 -11.43
N ASN A 678 10.43 1.20 -10.57
CA ASN A 678 9.05 1.59 -10.83
C ASN A 678 8.99 3.11 -11.02
N ALA A 679 8.34 3.57 -12.10
CA ALA A 679 8.29 5.00 -12.43
C ALA A 679 7.55 5.85 -11.38
N ASP A 680 6.65 5.22 -10.61
CA ASP A 680 5.93 5.85 -9.51
C ASP A 680 6.67 5.76 -8.17
N TYR A 681 7.91 5.25 -8.16
CA TYR A 681 8.70 5.13 -6.94
C TYR A 681 9.12 6.52 -6.44
N ASN A 682 8.73 6.84 -5.22
CA ASN A 682 9.13 8.08 -4.55
C ASN A 682 10.37 7.83 -3.69
N PHE A 683 11.49 8.40 -4.09
CA PHE A 683 12.70 8.40 -3.27
C PHE A 683 12.48 9.25 -2.02
N LEU A 684 12.73 8.66 -0.86
CA LEU A 684 12.46 9.30 0.45
C LEU A 684 13.65 10.14 0.92
N ASP A 685 14.87 9.77 0.51
CA ASP A 685 16.11 10.40 0.90
C ASP A 685 16.77 11.09 -0.30
N ASP A 686 17.61 12.12 -0.01
CA ASP A 686 18.44 12.80 -1.03
C ASP A 686 19.46 11.83 -1.68
N ASN A 687 19.79 10.72 -0.99
CA ASN A 687 20.66 9.69 -1.51
C ASN A 687 19.86 8.40 -1.78
N PRO A 688 19.53 8.06 -3.03
CA PRO A 688 18.74 6.89 -3.39
C PRO A 688 19.44 5.55 -3.07
N LEU A 689 20.74 5.57 -2.78
CA LEU A 689 21.52 4.36 -2.45
C LEU A 689 21.32 3.89 -1.00
N ASP A 690 20.75 4.74 -0.12
CA ASP A 690 20.40 4.36 1.25
C ASP A 690 19.13 3.52 1.31
N GLU A 691 18.36 3.48 0.21
CA GLU A 691 17.13 2.72 0.07
C GLU A 691 17.39 1.32 -0.51
N GLU A 692 16.54 0.36 -0.13
CA GLU A 692 16.53 -0.97 -0.75
C GLU A 692 15.61 -0.94 -1.97
N LEU A 693 16.19 -0.81 -3.15
CA LEU A 693 15.44 -0.83 -4.40
C LEU A 693 15.05 -2.29 -4.74
N PRO A 694 13.76 -2.58 -4.95
CA PRO A 694 13.31 -3.93 -5.27
C PRO A 694 13.77 -4.35 -6.66
N GLU A 695 14.30 -5.57 -6.79
CA GLU A 695 14.60 -6.23 -8.08
C GLU A 695 13.45 -7.13 -8.55
N VAL A 696 12.53 -7.46 -7.64
CA VAL A 696 11.29 -8.19 -7.91
C VAL A 696 10.13 -7.33 -7.42
N PHE A 697 9.25 -6.97 -8.30
CA PHE A 697 8.08 -6.15 -8.02
C PHE A 697 6.88 -7.04 -7.74
N ARG A 698 6.11 -6.73 -6.70
CA ARG A 698 4.92 -7.49 -6.29
C ARG A 698 3.67 -6.66 -6.46
N PHE A 699 2.65 -7.26 -7.05
CA PHE A 699 1.37 -6.62 -7.35
C PHE A 699 0.23 -7.51 -6.88
N ASN A 700 -0.73 -6.90 -6.21
CA ASN A 700 -2.00 -7.54 -5.91
C ASN A 700 -3.08 -6.81 -6.74
N LEU A 701 -3.48 -7.41 -7.84
CA LEU A 701 -4.34 -6.76 -8.83
C LEU A 701 -5.81 -7.02 -8.51
N ASN A 702 -6.60 -5.96 -8.47
CA ASN A 702 -8.07 -6.04 -8.40
C ASN A 702 -8.74 -5.49 -9.67
N LYS A 703 -8.00 -4.87 -10.56
CA LYS A 703 -8.40 -4.33 -11.87
C LYS A 703 -7.20 -4.23 -12.81
N ASP A 704 -7.46 -3.93 -14.08
CA ASP A 704 -6.42 -3.58 -15.04
C ASP A 704 -5.53 -2.47 -14.48
N SER A 705 -4.21 -2.66 -14.60
CA SER A 705 -3.23 -1.78 -14.00
C SER A 705 -2.10 -1.47 -14.98
N ASP A 706 -1.72 -0.19 -15.05
CA ASP A 706 -0.56 0.31 -15.77
C ASP A 706 0.61 0.45 -14.79
N VAL A 707 1.73 -0.18 -15.09
CA VAL A 707 2.95 -0.11 -14.28
C VAL A 707 4.15 0.19 -15.18
N ASN A 708 4.69 1.39 -15.06
CA ASN A 708 5.81 1.84 -15.89
C ASN A 708 7.13 1.71 -15.14
N PHE A 709 8.22 1.53 -15.89
CA PHE A 709 9.54 1.39 -15.31
C PHE A 709 10.55 2.33 -15.97
N VAL A 710 11.47 2.83 -15.14
CA VAL A 710 12.66 3.54 -15.59
C VAL A 710 13.84 2.55 -15.57
N ALA A 711 14.39 2.31 -16.73
CA ALA A 711 15.58 1.49 -16.91
C ALA A 711 16.84 2.36 -16.77
N VAL A 712 17.70 1.97 -15.84
CA VAL A 712 18.96 2.66 -15.53
C VAL A 712 20.13 1.81 -16.04
N LYS A 713 20.88 2.32 -16.99
CA LYS A 713 22.11 1.69 -17.46
C LYS A 713 23.24 1.92 -16.47
N MET A 714 23.72 0.88 -15.85
CA MET A 714 24.78 0.98 -14.87
C MET A 714 26.09 1.43 -15.52
N GLY A 715 26.71 2.48 -14.96
CA GLY A 715 27.93 3.10 -15.45
C GLY A 715 27.75 4.20 -16.51
N ASP A 716 26.58 4.34 -17.12
CA ASP A 716 26.24 5.40 -18.07
C ASP A 716 25.43 6.49 -17.36
N VAL A 717 26.08 7.61 -17.05
CA VAL A 717 25.46 8.75 -16.36
C VAL A 717 25.09 9.90 -17.31
N ASN A 718 25.39 9.74 -18.60
CA ASN A 718 25.12 10.74 -19.64
C ASN A 718 24.08 10.29 -20.68
N GLY A 719 23.58 9.05 -20.57
CA GLY A 719 22.51 8.51 -21.40
C GLY A 719 22.91 8.15 -22.81
N THR A 720 24.17 7.81 -23.03
CA THR A 720 24.71 7.45 -24.38
C THR A 720 24.58 5.98 -24.74
N ALA A 721 24.08 5.14 -23.83
CA ALA A 721 23.84 3.74 -24.10
C ALA A 721 22.81 3.54 -25.21
N ASP A 722 23.11 2.64 -26.13
CA ASP A 722 22.13 2.20 -27.12
C ASP A 722 21.07 1.32 -26.44
N HIS A 723 19.88 1.88 -26.26
CA HIS A 723 18.73 1.21 -25.62
C HIS A 723 17.95 0.32 -26.60
N THR A 724 18.32 0.27 -27.88
CA THR A 724 17.65 -0.50 -28.95
C THR A 724 18.30 -1.85 -29.25
N THR A 725 19.54 -2.08 -28.78
CA THR A 725 20.29 -3.28 -29.10
C THR A 725 19.68 -4.57 -28.53
N ALA A 726 19.58 -5.59 -29.38
CA ALA A 726 19.31 -6.96 -28.97
C ALA A 726 20.56 -7.60 -28.38
N VAL A 727 20.37 -8.61 -27.52
CA VAL A 727 21.47 -9.44 -26.98
C VAL A 727 22.36 -9.93 -28.10
N GLY A 728 23.63 -9.48 -28.13
CA GLY A 728 24.63 -9.91 -29.12
C GLY A 728 24.74 -9.07 -30.38
N GLY A 729 24.04 -7.97 -30.53
CA GLY A 729 24.13 -7.05 -31.69
C GLY A 729 25.20 -5.97 -31.51
N ASN A 730 26.28 -6.06 -32.30
CA ASN A 730 27.33 -5.04 -32.38
C ASN A 730 26.99 -4.00 -33.45
N GLU A 731 25.92 -3.24 -33.35
CA GLU A 731 25.69 -2.09 -34.25
C GLU A 731 25.44 -0.83 -33.43
N PHE A 732 26.37 0.09 -33.45
CA PHE A 732 26.28 1.40 -32.83
C PHE A 732 25.41 2.33 -33.70
N ALA A 733 24.21 2.63 -33.24
CA ALA A 733 23.45 3.77 -33.73
C ALA A 733 24.05 5.05 -33.11
N ALA A 734 24.51 5.96 -33.95
CA ALA A 734 25.01 7.26 -33.49
C ALA A 734 23.83 8.14 -33.07
N PHE A 735 23.55 8.24 -31.77
CA PHE A 735 22.77 9.35 -31.24
C PHE A 735 23.61 10.62 -31.24
N GLY A 736 22.97 11.75 -31.53
CA GLY A 736 23.66 13.04 -31.79
C GLY A 736 24.37 13.60 -30.55
N GLU A 737 25.59 13.13 -30.32
CA GLU A 737 26.53 13.84 -29.45
C GLU A 737 26.87 15.19 -30.05
N SER A 738 26.93 16.23 -29.23
CA SER A 738 27.47 17.51 -29.65
C SER A 738 28.93 17.29 -30.03
N ARG A 739 29.22 17.35 -31.33
CA ARG A 739 30.60 17.18 -31.82
C ARG A 739 31.27 18.55 -31.94
N SER A 740 32.32 18.72 -31.18
CA SER A 740 33.18 19.91 -31.33
C SER A 740 33.75 19.99 -32.78
N ALA A 741 33.89 21.19 -33.32
CA ALA A 741 34.65 21.44 -34.53
C ALA A 741 36.16 21.20 -34.33
N ASN A 742 36.59 21.04 -33.09
CA ASN A 742 37.97 20.74 -32.71
C ASN A 742 38.25 19.24 -32.76
N LYS A 743 39.51 18.89 -32.98
CA LYS A 743 40.00 17.51 -32.85
C LYS A 743 41.22 17.46 -31.96
N LEU A 744 41.44 16.34 -31.29
CA LEU A 744 42.70 16.04 -30.61
C LEU A 744 43.58 15.25 -31.56
N THR A 745 44.78 15.74 -31.85
CA THR A 745 45.74 15.00 -32.62
C THR A 745 46.96 14.70 -31.79
N PHE A 746 47.27 13.41 -31.63
CA PHE A 746 48.57 13.02 -31.11
C PHE A 746 49.58 12.96 -32.22
N HIS A 747 50.75 13.60 -32.02
CA HIS A 747 51.86 13.65 -32.94
C HIS A 747 53.03 12.81 -32.45
N THR A 748 53.64 12.06 -33.34
CA THR A 748 54.88 11.39 -33.11
C THR A 748 55.77 11.50 -34.35
N ALA A 749 57.09 11.29 -34.22
CA ALA A 749 58.02 11.26 -35.36
C ALA A 749 57.85 9.95 -36.14
N ASP A 750 57.73 10.05 -37.45
CA ASP A 750 57.75 8.89 -38.33
C ASP A 750 59.19 8.40 -38.52
N MET A 751 59.65 7.67 -37.49
CA MET A 751 61.04 7.19 -37.46
C MET A 751 61.14 5.78 -38.05
N ALA A 752 62.28 5.54 -38.71
CA ALA A 752 62.65 4.21 -39.16
C ALA A 752 63.08 3.34 -37.98
N VAL A 753 62.46 2.17 -37.82
CA VAL A 753 62.79 1.21 -36.77
C VAL A 753 63.52 0.01 -37.37
N GLU A 754 64.47 -0.52 -36.59
CA GLU A 754 65.33 -1.66 -36.99
C GLU A 754 65.05 -2.85 -36.07
N ALA A 755 64.86 -4.02 -36.67
CA ALA A 755 64.61 -5.25 -35.98
C ALA A 755 65.64 -5.56 -34.89
N GLY A 756 65.15 -5.92 -33.71
CA GLY A 756 65.95 -6.23 -32.53
C GLY A 756 66.27 -5.06 -31.61
N ASN A 757 65.94 -3.80 -32.00
CA ASN A 757 66.14 -2.63 -31.19
C ASN A 757 64.82 -2.21 -30.45
N THR A 758 65.01 -1.70 -29.24
CA THR A 758 63.91 -1.17 -28.43
C THR A 758 63.90 0.36 -28.59
N TYR A 759 62.71 0.92 -28.82
CA TYR A 759 62.47 2.35 -29.00
C TYR A 759 61.51 2.88 -27.97
N SER A 760 61.82 4.05 -27.40
CA SER A 760 60.87 4.83 -26.60
C SER A 760 60.27 5.92 -27.52
N ILE A 761 59.00 5.74 -27.82
CA ILE A 761 58.30 6.53 -28.83
C ILE A 761 57.47 7.61 -28.08
N PRO A 762 57.85 8.90 -28.21
CA PRO A 762 57.10 9.96 -27.57
C PRO A 762 55.87 10.35 -28.39
N PHE A 763 54.78 10.58 -27.73
CA PHE A 763 53.53 11.14 -28.27
C PHE A 763 53.23 12.45 -27.58
N SER A 764 52.98 13.49 -28.35
CA SER A 764 52.55 14.81 -27.85
C SER A 764 51.20 15.21 -28.44
N ALA A 765 50.37 15.86 -27.69
CA ALA A 765 49.08 16.31 -28.16
C ALA A 765 49.12 17.75 -28.67
N ALA A 766 48.36 18.06 -29.69
CA ALA A 766 48.14 19.42 -30.14
C ALA A 766 46.64 19.73 -30.19
N SER A 767 46.22 20.63 -29.33
CA SER A 767 44.88 21.23 -29.30
C SER A 767 44.94 22.50 -28.45
N LYS A 768 44.01 23.43 -28.69
CA LYS A 768 43.85 24.62 -27.84
C LYS A 768 42.90 24.41 -26.66
N ALA A 769 42.27 23.25 -26.58
CA ALA A 769 41.29 22.93 -25.54
C ALA A 769 41.98 22.49 -24.23
N LEU A 770 41.33 22.78 -23.10
CA LEU A 770 41.58 22.06 -21.86
C LEU A 770 40.84 20.71 -21.93
N LEU A 771 41.55 19.62 -21.68
CA LEU A 771 41.01 18.28 -21.80
C LEU A 771 40.73 17.70 -20.43
N VAL A 772 39.49 17.26 -20.21
CA VAL A 772 39.07 16.57 -18.97
C VAL A 772 39.15 15.04 -19.08
N GLY A 773 39.23 14.51 -20.30
CA GLY A 773 39.41 13.09 -20.51
C GLY A 773 39.66 12.72 -21.95
N TYR A 774 40.18 11.52 -22.18
CA TYR A 774 40.27 10.91 -23.49
C TYR A 774 40.37 9.38 -23.38
N GLN A 775 39.95 8.71 -24.44
CA GLN A 775 40.09 7.28 -24.60
C GLN A 775 40.32 6.91 -26.07
N PHE A 776 41.06 5.84 -26.31
CA PHE A 776 41.26 5.28 -27.64
C PHE A 776 41.85 3.85 -27.61
N THR A 777 41.80 3.17 -28.73
CA THR A 777 42.54 1.95 -28.95
C THR A 777 43.68 2.23 -29.95
N MET A 778 44.92 1.99 -29.53
CA MET A 778 46.08 1.98 -30.42
C MET A 778 46.33 0.55 -30.89
N MET A 779 46.29 0.35 -32.17
CA MET A 779 46.63 -0.91 -32.82
C MET A 779 48.07 -0.89 -33.33
N TYR A 780 48.75 -2.00 -33.15
CA TYR A 780 50.08 -2.19 -33.69
C TYR A 780 50.21 -3.54 -34.41
N ASP A 781 51.12 -3.63 -35.40
CA ASP A 781 51.39 -4.91 -36.08
C ASP A 781 52.27 -5.78 -35.16
N GLU A 782 51.71 -6.88 -34.63
CA GLU A 782 52.42 -7.85 -33.79
C GLU A 782 53.61 -8.53 -34.48
N ALA A 783 53.60 -8.63 -35.82
CA ALA A 783 54.72 -9.16 -36.58
C ALA A 783 55.89 -8.18 -36.69
N ALA A 784 55.60 -6.89 -36.52
CA ALA A 784 56.57 -5.80 -36.63
C ALA A 784 57.03 -5.21 -35.33
N LEU A 785 56.15 -5.14 -34.32
CA LEU A 785 56.41 -4.53 -33.02
C LEU A 785 55.98 -5.41 -31.87
N THR A 786 56.80 -5.37 -30.79
CA THR A 786 56.39 -5.94 -29.48
C THR A 786 56.29 -4.77 -28.48
N PHE A 787 55.14 -4.62 -27.84
CA PHE A 787 54.93 -3.59 -26.80
C PHE A 787 55.61 -4.01 -25.48
N GLU A 788 56.51 -3.15 -24.96
CA GLU A 788 57.30 -3.41 -23.75
C GLU A 788 56.74 -2.67 -22.51
N GLY A 789 55.85 -1.68 -22.73
CA GLY A 789 55.24 -0.92 -21.63
C GLY A 789 55.23 0.59 -21.82
N LEU A 790 54.74 1.28 -20.81
CA LEU A 790 54.77 2.74 -20.77
C LEU A 790 56.20 3.23 -20.50
N GLY A 791 56.65 4.25 -21.27
CA GLY A 791 57.84 5.04 -20.96
C GLY A 791 57.57 6.19 -19.99
N LYS A 792 58.24 7.29 -20.17
CA LYS A 792 57.96 8.52 -19.41
C LYS A 792 56.61 9.07 -19.83
N SER A 793 55.85 9.57 -18.83
CA SER A 793 54.57 10.22 -19.10
C SER A 793 54.26 11.24 -18.00
N THR A 794 53.71 12.36 -18.42
CA THR A 794 53.16 13.37 -17.49
C THR A 794 51.78 13.02 -17.02
N THR A 795 51.00 12.27 -17.83
CA THR A 795 49.58 12.02 -17.59
C THR A 795 49.20 10.54 -17.46
N LEU A 796 49.72 9.65 -18.35
CA LEU A 796 49.40 8.22 -18.32
C LEU A 796 50.16 7.45 -17.22
N LYS A 797 49.43 6.60 -16.51
CA LYS A 797 49.98 5.65 -15.54
C LYS A 797 49.56 4.24 -15.97
N ASN A 798 50.21 3.21 -15.45
CA ASN A 798 49.90 1.82 -15.77
C ASN A 798 48.41 1.47 -15.59
N GLY A 799 47.69 2.14 -14.68
CA GLY A 799 46.25 1.95 -14.49
C GLY A 799 45.36 2.60 -15.57
N ASN A 800 45.92 3.40 -16.48
CA ASN A 800 45.20 4.05 -17.58
C ASN A 800 45.29 3.24 -18.87
N THR A 801 46.03 2.17 -18.91
CA THR A 801 46.28 1.35 -20.13
C THR A 801 46.08 -0.11 -19.89
N SER A 802 45.68 -0.83 -20.93
CA SER A 802 45.60 -2.29 -20.96
C SER A 802 46.01 -2.81 -22.34
N LEU A 803 46.82 -3.83 -22.35
CA LEU A 803 47.23 -4.53 -23.58
C LEU A 803 46.44 -5.82 -23.74
N GLN A 804 45.74 -5.94 -24.86
CA GLN A 804 45.06 -7.18 -25.26
C GLN A 804 45.44 -7.54 -26.69
N LYS A 805 46.30 -8.56 -26.85
CA LYS A 805 46.93 -8.88 -28.11
C LYS A 805 47.70 -7.66 -28.62
N ASN A 806 47.36 -7.17 -29.83
CA ASN A 806 47.93 -6.00 -30.46
C ASN A 806 47.13 -4.68 -30.27
N GLN A 807 46.24 -4.68 -29.27
CA GLN A 807 45.40 -3.54 -28.96
C GLN A 807 45.79 -2.95 -27.59
N LEU A 808 46.42 -1.77 -27.63
CA LEU A 808 46.68 -1.00 -26.45
C LEU A 808 45.49 -0.07 -26.23
N ARG A 809 44.64 -0.37 -25.22
CA ARG A 809 43.52 0.46 -24.84
C ARG A 809 43.98 1.49 -23.84
N VAL A 810 43.51 2.73 -24.00
CA VAL A 810 43.86 3.88 -23.16
C VAL A 810 42.58 4.58 -22.67
N SER A 811 42.53 4.91 -21.39
CA SER A 811 41.49 5.73 -20.76
C SER A 811 42.10 6.62 -19.68
N TRP A 812 42.00 7.92 -19.86
CA TRP A 812 42.54 8.93 -18.97
C TRP A 812 41.49 10.02 -18.70
N ASN A 813 41.43 10.50 -17.46
CA ASN A 813 40.56 11.60 -17.06
C ASN A 813 41.17 12.49 -15.97
N HIS A 814 40.71 13.73 -15.92
CA HIS A 814 41.11 14.76 -14.94
C HIS A 814 39.94 15.72 -14.69
N PHE A 815 39.72 16.11 -13.44
CA PHE A 815 38.52 16.90 -13.06
C PHE A 815 38.58 18.38 -13.44
N GLU A 816 39.77 19.01 -13.42
CA GLU A 816 39.98 20.44 -13.77
C GLU A 816 40.34 20.62 -15.23
N GLY A 817 40.68 19.56 -15.94
CA GLY A 817 41.25 19.61 -17.25
C GLY A 817 42.79 19.84 -17.25
N VAL A 818 43.41 19.48 -18.35
CA VAL A 818 44.86 19.67 -18.62
C VAL A 818 44.97 20.27 -20.00
N ALA A 819 45.89 21.25 -20.19
CA ALA A 819 46.12 21.79 -21.51
C ALA A 819 46.64 20.69 -22.44
N ALA A 820 46.07 20.57 -23.63
CA ALA A 820 46.45 19.52 -24.57
C ALA A 820 47.95 19.44 -24.82
N ASN A 821 48.62 20.57 -24.83
CA ASN A 821 50.06 20.63 -25.03
C ASN A 821 50.89 20.06 -23.85
N ASP A 822 50.25 19.82 -22.71
CA ASP A 822 50.90 19.20 -21.54
C ASP A 822 50.62 17.69 -21.46
N LEU A 823 49.88 17.16 -22.47
CA LEU A 823 49.58 15.73 -22.60
C LEU A 823 50.67 15.06 -23.44
N ASP A 824 51.70 14.55 -22.78
CA ASP A 824 52.77 13.76 -23.39
C ASP A 824 52.88 12.41 -22.69
N PHE A 825 53.13 11.37 -23.48
CA PHE A 825 53.43 10.05 -23.00
C PHE A 825 54.42 9.34 -23.96
N GLU A 826 55.15 8.37 -23.45
CA GLU A 826 56.03 7.51 -24.23
C GLU A 826 55.54 6.08 -24.18
N LEU A 827 55.62 5.39 -25.31
CA LEU A 827 55.39 3.96 -25.41
C LEU A 827 56.70 3.27 -25.84
N ASN A 828 57.04 2.20 -25.14
CA ASN A 828 58.24 1.40 -25.46
C ASN A 828 57.86 0.23 -26.34
N PHE A 829 58.48 0.10 -27.46
CA PHE A 829 58.34 -1.02 -28.42
C PHE A 829 59.70 -1.61 -28.81
N THR A 830 59.75 -2.92 -28.93
CA THR A 830 60.87 -3.61 -29.60
C THR A 830 60.46 -3.98 -31.02
N ALA A 831 61.22 -3.43 -32.00
CA ALA A 831 60.95 -3.76 -33.41
C ALA A 831 61.36 -5.20 -33.75
N GLN A 832 60.51 -5.90 -34.49
CA GLN A 832 60.72 -7.23 -34.97
C GLN A 832 61.00 -7.21 -36.50
N GLN A 833 60.64 -6.14 -37.17
CA GLN A 833 60.91 -5.87 -38.59
C GLN A 833 61.43 -4.45 -38.79
N ASN A 834 62.15 -4.24 -39.89
CA ASN A 834 62.51 -2.92 -40.32
C ASN A 834 61.31 -2.22 -41.02
N GLY A 835 61.15 -0.94 -40.82
CA GLY A 835 60.08 -0.19 -41.49
C GLY A 835 59.90 1.19 -40.88
N LEU A 836 58.91 1.95 -41.33
CA LEU A 836 58.50 3.19 -40.72
C LEU A 836 57.48 2.92 -39.61
N LEU A 837 57.53 3.75 -38.62
CA LEU A 837 56.59 3.63 -37.49
C LEU A 837 55.13 3.78 -37.90
N SER A 838 54.86 4.64 -38.89
CA SER A 838 53.55 4.85 -39.50
C SER A 838 52.95 3.60 -40.19
N ASP A 839 53.81 2.65 -40.63
CA ASP A 839 53.35 1.40 -41.20
C ASP A 839 52.83 0.41 -40.15
N PHE A 840 53.19 0.63 -38.87
CA PHE A 840 53.01 -0.34 -37.82
C PHE A 840 52.08 0.09 -36.69
N LEU A 841 51.77 1.41 -36.59
CA LEU A 841 50.91 1.96 -35.52
C LEU A 841 49.72 2.74 -36.10
N THR A 842 48.56 2.56 -35.51
CA THR A 842 47.35 3.32 -35.83
C THR A 842 46.43 3.47 -34.61
N ILE A 843 45.67 4.59 -34.55
CA ILE A 843 44.58 4.76 -33.57
C ILE A 843 43.28 4.27 -34.24
N ASN A 844 42.52 3.48 -33.53
CA ASN A 844 41.25 2.93 -33.96
C ASN A 844 40.14 3.25 -32.92
N SER A 845 38.91 3.36 -33.36
CA SER A 845 37.71 3.53 -32.54
C SER A 845 37.05 2.23 -32.09
N ARG A 846 37.71 1.09 -32.24
CA ARG A 846 37.23 -0.23 -31.79
C ARG A 846 38.37 -0.99 -31.11
N PRO A 847 38.10 -1.66 -29.95
CA PRO A 847 36.80 -1.70 -29.24
C PRO A 847 36.47 -0.43 -28.46
N VAL A 848 37.45 0.42 -28.11
CA VAL A 848 37.22 1.67 -27.39
C VAL A 848 37.13 2.79 -28.42
N LYS A 849 36.08 3.63 -28.35
CA LYS A 849 35.94 4.80 -29.24
C LYS A 849 37.12 5.76 -29.06
N ALA A 850 37.64 6.29 -30.14
CA ALA A 850 38.73 7.27 -30.14
C ALA A 850 38.14 8.67 -29.96
N GLU A 851 37.97 9.08 -28.71
CA GLU A 851 37.29 10.30 -28.27
C GLU A 851 38.05 11.01 -27.16
N ALA A 852 38.06 12.37 -27.24
CA ALA A 852 38.52 13.22 -26.17
C ALA A 852 37.40 14.17 -25.76
N TYR A 853 37.46 14.69 -24.52
CA TYR A 853 36.45 15.55 -23.97
C TYR A 853 37.10 16.83 -23.44
N ASP A 854 36.57 17.97 -23.87
CA ASP A 854 37.04 19.25 -23.42
C ASP A 854 36.39 19.72 -22.11
N GLU A 855 36.76 20.89 -21.64
CA GLU A 855 36.24 21.48 -20.39
C GLU A 855 34.72 21.71 -20.39
N ASN A 856 34.11 21.84 -21.59
CA ASN A 856 32.66 21.96 -21.78
C ASN A 856 31.98 20.61 -21.95
N LEU A 857 32.73 19.49 -21.88
CA LEU A 857 32.26 18.11 -22.07
C LEU A 857 31.92 17.81 -23.55
N ASP A 858 32.34 18.66 -24.50
CA ASP A 858 32.14 18.42 -25.90
C ASP A 858 33.07 17.32 -26.40
N VAL A 859 32.51 16.39 -27.21
CA VAL A 859 33.22 15.23 -27.72
C VAL A 859 34.09 15.64 -28.96
N MET A 860 35.36 15.34 -28.90
CA MET A 860 36.34 15.57 -29.98
C MET A 860 36.90 14.24 -30.51
N PRO A 861 36.96 14.04 -31.84
CA PRO A 861 37.61 12.88 -32.38
C PRO A 861 39.13 12.90 -32.15
N ILE A 862 39.70 11.73 -31.93
CA ILE A 862 41.16 11.55 -31.80
C ILE A 862 41.76 11.04 -33.11
N SER A 863 42.93 11.53 -33.46
CA SER A 863 43.74 11.07 -34.59
C SER A 863 45.21 10.95 -34.19
N LEU A 864 45.95 10.11 -34.88
CA LEU A 864 47.39 9.99 -34.79
C LEU A 864 48.00 10.55 -36.07
N ASP A 865 49.00 11.44 -35.95
CA ASP A 865 49.69 12.04 -37.03
C ASP A 865 51.21 11.80 -36.89
N PHE A 866 51.82 11.40 -37.97
CA PHE A 866 53.24 11.12 -38.04
C PHE A 866 53.92 12.29 -38.74
N SER A 867 54.66 13.08 -37.99
CA SER A 867 55.49 14.15 -38.57
C SER A 867 56.77 13.54 -39.17
N PRO A 868 57.23 14.06 -40.31
CA PRO A 868 58.54 13.65 -40.82
C PRO A 868 59.58 13.77 -39.72
N ALA A 869 60.40 12.74 -39.52
CA ALA A 869 61.49 12.82 -38.57
C ALA A 869 62.38 14.03 -38.91
N GLU A 870 62.69 14.85 -37.87
CA GLU A 870 63.60 15.98 -38.09
C GLU A 870 64.92 15.45 -38.72
N ALA A 871 65.19 15.85 -39.94
CA ALA A 871 66.28 15.52 -40.83
C ALA A 871 66.67 14.00 -40.72
N ALA A 872 66.07 13.19 -41.58
CA ALA A 872 66.44 11.79 -41.70
C ALA A 872 67.96 11.68 -41.70
N THR A 873 68.55 11.04 -40.72
CA THR A 873 69.97 10.80 -40.69
C THR A 873 70.32 9.79 -41.75
N PHE A 874 71.43 9.99 -42.51
CA PHE A 874 71.90 8.98 -43.46
C PHE A 874 72.18 7.68 -42.74
N GLN A 875 71.35 6.65 -43.00
CA GLN A 875 71.39 5.35 -42.29
C GLN A 875 71.13 4.23 -43.28
N LEU A 876 71.87 3.11 -43.14
CA LEU A 876 71.61 1.84 -43.80
C LEU A 876 71.21 0.84 -42.71
N LEU A 877 70.02 0.19 -42.86
CA LEU A 877 69.50 -0.80 -41.91
C LEU A 877 69.98 -2.21 -42.27
N GLN A 878 69.95 -3.10 -41.27
CA GLN A 878 70.21 -4.50 -41.45
C GLN A 878 69.11 -5.15 -42.30
N ASN A 879 69.46 -5.91 -43.30
CA ASN A 879 68.48 -6.62 -44.11
C ASN A 879 67.64 -7.61 -43.31
N GLN A 880 66.40 -7.74 -43.68
CA GLN A 880 65.44 -8.60 -42.96
C GLN A 880 64.52 -9.39 -43.94
N PRO A 881 64.44 -10.75 -43.80
CA PRO A 881 65.13 -11.58 -42.82
C PRO A 881 66.61 -11.69 -43.08
N ASN A 882 67.41 -11.95 -42.02
CA ASN A 882 68.82 -12.30 -42.14
C ASN A 882 69.26 -13.37 -41.11
N PRO A 883 69.57 -14.59 -41.45
CA PRO A 883 69.78 -15.15 -42.82
C PRO A 883 68.45 -15.31 -43.58
N PHE A 884 68.50 -15.23 -44.94
CA PHE A 884 67.37 -15.44 -45.81
C PHE A 884 67.64 -16.56 -46.88
N ASP A 885 66.52 -17.08 -47.41
CA ASP A 885 66.58 -18.19 -48.42
C ASP A 885 65.83 -17.82 -49.70
N LYS A 886 64.88 -16.84 -49.64
CA LYS A 886 64.08 -16.41 -50.81
C LYS A 886 64.21 -14.89 -51.05
N VAL A 887 63.69 -14.07 -50.17
CA VAL A 887 63.70 -12.64 -50.33
C VAL A 887 64.11 -12.00 -49.01
N THR A 888 64.85 -10.91 -49.07
CA THR A 888 65.18 -10.03 -47.98
C THR A 888 64.97 -8.58 -48.39
N ASN A 889 64.61 -7.73 -47.42
CA ASN A 889 64.46 -6.27 -47.60
C ASN A 889 65.65 -5.57 -47.00
N ILE A 890 66.20 -4.60 -47.71
CA ILE A 890 67.27 -3.67 -47.27
C ILE A 890 66.60 -2.30 -47.10
N GLY A 891 66.49 -1.82 -45.87
CA GLY A 891 66.00 -0.49 -45.54
C GLY A 891 67.15 0.52 -45.43
N PHE A 892 66.90 1.78 -45.87
CA PHE A 892 67.84 2.89 -45.70
C PHE A 892 67.10 4.20 -45.61
N SER A 893 67.73 5.20 -45.00
CA SER A 893 67.15 6.54 -44.82
C SER A 893 68.09 7.60 -45.36
N LEU A 894 67.48 8.60 -46.05
CA LEU A 894 68.22 9.70 -46.64
C LEU A 894 67.85 11.03 -45.99
N PRO A 895 68.87 11.91 -45.63
CA PRO A 895 68.60 13.22 -45.06
C PRO A 895 68.03 14.21 -46.06
N GLU A 896 68.30 14.04 -47.36
CA GLU A 896 67.78 14.83 -48.47
C GLU A 896 67.70 13.88 -49.71
N SER A 897 66.97 14.24 -50.75
CA SER A 897 66.89 13.46 -51.99
C SER A 897 68.28 13.28 -52.58
N SER A 898 68.64 12.05 -52.98
CA SER A 898 69.95 11.69 -53.45
C SER A 898 69.89 10.55 -54.48
N SER A 899 70.87 10.51 -55.41
CA SER A 899 71.16 9.30 -56.20
C SER A 899 71.78 8.26 -55.27
N VAL A 900 71.25 7.05 -55.33
CA VAL A 900 71.64 5.90 -54.54
C VAL A 900 72.14 4.77 -55.38
N GLU A 901 73.31 4.23 -55.03
CA GLU A 901 73.91 3.03 -55.57
C GLU A 901 73.99 1.97 -54.50
N LEU A 902 73.17 0.93 -54.53
CA LEU A 902 73.21 -0.26 -53.64
C LEU A 902 73.87 -1.43 -54.35
N SER A 903 75.13 -1.69 -53.91
CA SER A 903 75.92 -2.81 -54.49
C SER A 903 75.96 -4.00 -53.53
N ILE A 904 75.82 -5.23 -53.96
CA ILE A 904 75.92 -6.45 -53.18
C ILE A 904 77.16 -7.24 -53.67
N TYR A 905 78.03 -7.62 -52.75
CA TYR A 905 79.31 -8.29 -52.96
C TYR A 905 79.34 -9.61 -52.23
N ASP A 906 80.15 -10.56 -52.85
CA ASP A 906 80.57 -11.79 -52.14
C ASP A 906 81.70 -11.53 -51.14
N ALA A 907 82.12 -12.53 -50.35
CA ALA A 907 83.19 -12.39 -49.39
C ALA A 907 84.57 -12.16 -50.06
N ALA A 908 84.74 -12.36 -51.39
CA ALA A 908 85.95 -12.07 -52.13
C ALA A 908 85.93 -10.64 -52.75
N GLY A 909 84.88 -9.87 -52.58
CA GLY A 909 84.75 -8.52 -53.11
C GLY A 909 84.19 -8.47 -54.54
N LYS A 910 83.70 -9.59 -55.10
CA LYS A 910 83.05 -9.59 -56.36
C LYS A 910 81.64 -9.10 -56.29
N GLU A 911 81.29 -8.05 -57.06
CA GLU A 911 79.92 -7.52 -57.16
C GLU A 911 79.04 -8.61 -57.80
N LEU A 912 77.87 -8.79 -57.12
CA LEU A 912 76.88 -9.79 -57.55
C LEU A 912 75.61 -9.07 -58.09
N GLN A 913 75.26 -7.91 -57.55
CA GLN A 913 74.12 -7.11 -57.98
C GLN A 913 74.39 -5.63 -57.76
N LEU A 914 73.95 -4.76 -58.62
CA LEU A 914 73.98 -3.37 -58.48
C LEU A 914 72.56 -2.82 -58.71
N ILE A 915 72.05 -1.96 -57.85
CA ILE A 915 70.77 -1.33 -57.98
C ILE A 915 71.01 0.22 -57.83
N GLU A 916 70.59 0.94 -58.82
CA GLU A 916 70.77 2.39 -58.89
C GLU A 916 69.41 3.06 -59.00
N GLY A 917 69.21 4.22 -58.38
CA GLY A 917 67.99 5.00 -58.49
C GLY A 917 68.09 6.34 -57.74
N ASP A 918 67.22 7.25 -58.10
CA ASP A 918 67.02 8.51 -57.36
C ASP A 918 65.94 8.32 -56.36
N TYR A 919 66.22 8.62 -55.10
CA TYR A 919 65.30 8.46 -53.96
C TYR A 919 65.10 9.82 -53.25
N ASP A 920 63.87 10.08 -52.88
CA ASP A 920 63.56 11.29 -52.12
C ASP A 920 64.09 11.24 -50.71
N GLN A 921 64.05 12.38 -50.01
CA GLN A 921 64.30 12.42 -48.56
C GLN A 921 63.37 11.42 -47.85
N GLY A 922 63.85 10.69 -46.85
CA GLY A 922 63.07 9.79 -46.07
C GLY A 922 63.56 8.33 -46.12
N PHE A 923 62.68 7.43 -45.66
CA PHE A 923 62.95 5.99 -45.54
C PHE A 923 62.55 5.21 -46.80
N HIS A 924 63.44 4.33 -47.24
CA HIS A 924 63.26 3.51 -48.43
C HIS A 924 63.59 2.02 -48.14
N ASN A 925 62.93 1.12 -48.84
CA ASN A 925 63.12 -0.34 -48.80
C ASN A 925 63.37 -0.88 -50.17
N ILE A 926 64.42 -1.68 -50.31
CA ILE A 926 64.76 -2.43 -51.54
C ILE A 926 64.68 -3.94 -51.27
N SER A 927 63.87 -4.65 -52.06
CA SER A 927 63.73 -6.10 -51.97
C SER A 927 64.78 -6.82 -52.81
N ILE A 928 65.51 -7.73 -52.16
CA ILE A 928 66.56 -8.53 -52.84
C ILE A 928 66.09 -10.00 -52.84
N ASN A 929 66.14 -10.63 -54.08
CA ASN A 929 65.78 -12.03 -54.23
C ASN A 929 67.07 -12.88 -54.19
N ALA A 930 67.13 -13.90 -53.35
CA ALA A 930 68.27 -14.83 -53.25
C ALA A 930 68.61 -15.49 -54.55
N ALA A 931 67.62 -15.80 -55.44
CA ALA A 931 67.78 -16.41 -56.71
C ALA A 931 68.58 -15.49 -57.66
N ASP A 932 68.55 -14.20 -57.56
CA ASP A 932 69.31 -13.28 -58.44
C ASP A 932 70.77 -13.20 -58.06
N LEU A 933 71.10 -13.47 -56.77
CA LEU A 933 72.50 -13.42 -56.33
C LEU A 933 73.31 -14.66 -56.70
N ARG A 934 72.64 -15.76 -57.02
CA ARG A 934 73.29 -17.04 -57.56
C ARG A 934 74.43 -17.53 -56.66
N THR A 935 74.42 -17.26 -55.38
CA THR A 935 75.43 -17.70 -54.42
C THR A 935 74.84 -17.82 -53.02
N SER A 936 75.52 -18.52 -52.14
CA SER A 936 75.10 -18.69 -50.76
C SER A 936 76.25 -18.37 -49.78
N GLY A 937 75.93 -18.10 -48.51
CA GLY A 937 76.91 -17.73 -47.50
C GLY A 937 76.90 -16.23 -47.13
N VAL A 938 78.02 -15.77 -46.63
CA VAL A 938 78.15 -14.36 -46.17
C VAL A 938 78.36 -13.41 -47.34
N LEU A 939 77.49 -12.45 -47.47
CA LEU A 939 77.56 -11.38 -48.46
C LEU A 939 77.62 -10.03 -47.74
N TYR A 940 78.10 -9.03 -48.49
CA TYR A 940 78.09 -7.65 -48.02
C TYR A 940 77.27 -6.75 -48.96
N TYR A 941 76.58 -5.78 -48.46
CA TYR A 941 75.95 -4.77 -49.30
C TYR A 941 76.38 -3.37 -48.83
N GLU A 942 76.62 -2.52 -49.79
CA GLU A 942 77.08 -1.18 -49.61
C GLU A 942 76.07 -0.23 -50.27
N LEU A 943 75.64 0.79 -49.48
CA LEU A 943 74.85 1.90 -49.96
C LEU A 943 75.77 3.09 -50.17
N LYS A 944 75.87 3.61 -51.41
CA LYS A 944 76.56 4.85 -51.72
C LYS A 944 75.57 5.91 -52.10
N THR A 945 75.79 7.11 -51.59
CA THR A 945 74.97 8.29 -51.79
C THR A 945 75.86 9.55 -51.72
N ASP A 946 75.27 10.73 -52.04
CA ASP A 946 75.99 11.98 -51.86
C ASP A 946 76.38 12.28 -50.40
N PHE A 947 75.82 11.58 -49.44
CA PHE A 947 76.06 11.71 -47.98
C PHE A 947 77.15 10.80 -47.43
N GLY A 948 77.63 9.87 -48.26
CA GLY A 948 78.66 8.89 -47.87
C GLY A 948 78.35 7.43 -48.27
N ASN A 949 79.14 6.54 -47.71
CA ASN A 949 78.95 5.08 -48.00
C ASN A 949 78.71 4.34 -46.66
N LEU A 950 77.81 3.41 -46.64
CA LEU A 950 77.46 2.59 -45.50
C LEU A 950 77.48 1.11 -46.00
N THR A 951 78.06 0.24 -45.20
CA THR A 951 78.16 -1.17 -45.52
C THR A 951 77.66 -2.07 -44.40
N LYS A 952 76.86 -3.10 -44.78
CA LYS A 952 76.38 -4.11 -43.82
C LYS A 952 76.58 -5.54 -44.42
N LYS A 953 76.48 -6.51 -43.53
CA LYS A 953 76.61 -7.91 -43.84
C LYS A 953 75.27 -8.65 -43.89
N MET A 954 75.10 -9.52 -44.89
CA MET A 954 73.89 -10.38 -44.93
C MET A 954 74.29 -11.84 -45.12
N VAL A 955 73.43 -12.79 -44.89
CA VAL A 955 73.69 -14.21 -45.02
C VAL A 955 72.60 -14.86 -45.86
N VAL A 956 72.95 -15.45 -46.95
CA VAL A 956 72.08 -16.22 -47.82
C VAL A 956 72.20 -17.68 -47.47
N LYS A 957 71.12 -18.37 -47.14
CA LYS A 957 71.04 -19.79 -46.85
C LYS A 957 71.12 -20.60 -48.19
N THR A 958 71.78 -21.76 -48.20
CA THR A 958 71.54 -22.75 -49.23
C THR A 958 70.25 -23.45 -49.00
N GLU A 959 69.46 -23.64 -50.04
CA GLU A 959 68.30 -24.54 -49.94
C GLU A 959 68.69 -25.93 -49.48
#